data_edd56fd825aac105d6c1f6119ac9f9be
#
_entry.id   edd56fd825aac105d6c1f6119ac9f9be
#
_cell.length_a   1.000
_cell.length_b   1.000
_cell.length_c   1.000
_cell.angle_alpha   90.00
_cell.angle_beta   90.00
_cell.angle_gamma   90.00
#
_symmetry.space_group_name_H-M   'P 1'
#
loop_
_entity.id
_entity.type
_entity.pdbx_description
1 polymer ?
#
loop_
_entity_poly.entity_id
_entity_poly.type
_entity_poly.pdbx_seq_one_letter_code
_entity_poly.pdbx_strand_id
1 'polypeptide(L)'
;MKYKKLISFLAFFLAVLSVYGQNPFILKSGEPVTIACGNSEEEVVHTALNLLNRDVESVFSTRIIVTPESKKGMIIVGTIGQSNLIDKAGVDLSPIKNKKEAFLLTVSSNGKLVIAGSDKRGTAYGVMELSRLIGVSPWEWWADATPAKKEIFQLPASYRNVQSPSVEYRGIFINDEDWGLTPWSWQTYEPSDVKGQIGPKTHERIFELLLRLRANTFWPAMHGCSVPFYFTPGNKEVADKFGIFIGTSHCEPMMRNTNGEWKRDGVGEYDYVHNSAHVLSFWEQRVKEVAGLDNLYTLGMRGVHDGAMNGAKTIEEQKAVLTKVLRDQRDLLTKYVNKDVTQVPQVFIPYKEVLDVYHAGLQVPDEVTLMWCDDNYGYIRHFPTAEERARKGGNGVYYHVSYWGRPHDYLWLGTAHPSLVYQQMSLAYERGIQKMWILNVGDIKPAEYQVELFLDMAWNLEAVKQQGVAAHQRHFLEREFGKNRADRLQPVMQEAYRLAYIRKPEFMGNTRTEEKDPKFKVISDLPWCEQEINERLAAYRQLSDKVEQEWHALPAQKKETYFQLVKYPVQAAAQMNNKLLTAQLARHGKADWADSDRAYDSIVSLTKTYNTTKWNRMMDFQPRRLLVFNRVERKALSSGLLEKPQAVYTWNGADCVEGASVICEGLGYEGKAVAVEKKKELTFEFAAWETDSVEVEVRLLPNHPVEGERLRFTISLDGSATEAVSYETKGRSEEWKENVLCNQAVRRMILPVARKASHRLIFTALDEGVVLDQICLYMPRIK
;
A
#
# COMPACT_ATOMS: atom_id res chain seq x y z
N MET A 1 67.28 5.54 -20.78
CA MET A 1 65.86 5.23 -21.12
C MET A 1 65.41 3.85 -20.66
N LYS A 2 66.18 2.82 -20.50
CA LYS A 2 65.79 1.47 -20.05
C LYS A 2 65.39 1.38 -18.58
N TYR A 3 65.96 2.15 -17.69
CA TYR A 3 65.65 2.10 -16.25
C TYR A 3 64.30 2.78 -15.87
N LYS A 4 63.87 3.81 -16.60
CA LYS A 4 62.55 4.44 -16.36
C LYS A 4 61.36 3.54 -16.72
N LYS A 5 61.49 2.67 -17.73
CA LYS A 5 60.45 1.70 -18.11
C LYS A 5 60.32 0.54 -17.12
N LEU A 6 61.46 0.14 -16.50
CA LEU A 6 61.43 -0.94 -15.49
C LEU A 6 60.78 -0.47 -14.18
N ILE A 7 61.01 0.75 -13.75
CA ILE A 7 60.38 1.34 -12.55
C ILE A 7 58.90 1.57 -12.77
N SER A 8 58.44 2.00 -13.96
CA SER A 8 57.01 2.12 -14.27
C SER A 8 56.32 0.77 -14.35
N PHE A 9 57.01 -0.29 -14.82
CA PHE A 9 56.43 -1.65 -14.85
C PHE A 9 56.34 -2.27 -13.46
N LEU A 10 57.35 -2.04 -12.58
CA LEU A 10 57.33 -2.47 -11.20
C LEU A 10 56.27 -1.71 -10.36
N ALA A 11 56.12 -0.41 -10.60
CA ALA A 11 55.08 0.41 -9.94
C ALA A 11 53.65 0.01 -10.40
N PHE A 12 53.48 -0.35 -11.66
CA PHE A 12 52.20 -0.88 -12.18
C PHE A 12 51.94 -2.28 -11.65
N PHE A 13 52.96 -3.15 -11.51
CA PHE A 13 52.81 -4.49 -10.93
C PHE A 13 52.55 -4.44 -9.41
N LEU A 14 53.18 -3.48 -8.69
CA LEU A 14 52.91 -3.23 -7.27
C LEU A 14 51.52 -2.59 -7.04
N ALA A 15 51.04 -1.73 -7.93
CA ALA A 15 49.69 -1.17 -7.88
C ALA A 15 48.63 -2.23 -8.20
N VAL A 16 48.93 -3.18 -9.10
CA VAL A 16 48.03 -4.31 -9.39
C VAL A 16 48.04 -5.34 -8.24
N LEU A 17 49.19 -5.54 -7.55
CA LEU A 17 49.25 -6.41 -6.37
C LEU A 17 48.59 -5.79 -5.13
N SER A 18 48.49 -4.47 -5.00
CA SER A 18 47.76 -3.83 -3.92
C SER A 18 46.23 -3.86 -4.10
N VAL A 19 45.72 -4.13 -5.31
CA VAL A 19 44.31 -4.37 -5.59
C VAL A 19 43.93 -5.84 -5.30
N TYR A 20 44.88 -6.77 -5.27
CA TYR A 20 44.65 -8.19 -4.99
C TYR A 20 44.74 -8.59 -3.49
N GLY A 21 44.89 -7.61 -2.57
CA GLY A 21 45.15 -7.86 -1.15
C GLY A 21 43.92 -7.88 -0.21
N GLN A 22 42.71 -7.64 -0.72
CA GLN A 22 41.52 -7.66 0.12
C GLN A 22 40.68 -8.93 -0.11
N ASN A 23 40.37 -9.66 0.97
CA ASN A 23 39.64 -10.89 0.89
C ASN A 23 38.12 -10.61 0.75
N PRO A 24 37.43 -11.23 -0.24
CA PRO A 24 35.97 -11.19 -0.32
C PRO A 24 35.36 -11.94 0.86
N PHE A 25 34.13 -11.58 1.21
CA PHE A 25 33.32 -12.39 2.13
C PHE A 25 32.64 -13.52 1.36
N ILE A 26 32.68 -14.75 1.89
CA ILE A 26 32.17 -15.93 1.20
C ILE A 26 31.37 -16.80 2.17
N LEU A 27 30.17 -17.23 1.76
CA LEU A 27 29.39 -18.33 2.36
C LEU A 27 29.34 -19.50 1.39
N LYS A 28 29.46 -20.72 1.91
CA LYS A 28 29.39 -21.96 1.12
C LYS A 28 28.41 -22.97 1.71
N SER A 29 27.79 -23.73 0.82
CA SER A 29 26.90 -24.83 1.19
C SER A 29 27.60 -25.84 2.07
N GLY A 30 26.92 -26.26 3.14
CA GLY A 30 27.45 -27.24 4.11
C GLY A 30 28.54 -26.76 5.08
N GLU A 31 29.10 -25.55 4.89
CA GLU A 31 30.07 -24.96 5.81
C GLU A 31 29.37 -24.18 6.94
N PRO A 32 29.71 -24.34 8.22
CA PRO A 32 29.08 -23.60 9.32
C PRO A 32 29.30 -22.09 9.18
N VAL A 33 28.24 -21.29 9.40
CA VAL A 33 28.31 -19.83 9.42
C VAL A 33 28.48 -19.35 10.86
N THR A 34 29.60 -18.72 11.18
CA THR A 34 29.87 -18.21 12.54
C THR A 34 29.57 -16.71 12.60
N ILE A 35 28.74 -16.30 13.57
CA ILE A 35 28.37 -14.90 13.80
C ILE A 35 28.83 -14.46 15.18
N ALA A 36 29.61 -13.40 15.22
CA ALA A 36 29.95 -12.72 16.48
C ALA A 36 28.86 -11.70 16.81
N CYS A 37 28.14 -11.93 17.92
CA CYS A 37 27.10 -11.03 18.43
C CYS A 37 27.17 -11.03 19.97
N GLY A 38 27.06 -9.84 20.58
CA GLY A 38 27.07 -9.71 22.05
C GLY A 38 25.79 -10.20 22.68
N ASN A 39 25.86 -10.78 23.86
CA ASN A 39 24.67 -11.20 24.64
C ASN A 39 23.84 -10.01 25.16
N SER A 40 24.39 -8.80 25.14
CA SER A 40 23.75 -7.57 25.59
C SER A 40 22.93 -6.88 24.47
N GLU A 41 22.91 -7.42 23.28
CA GLU A 41 22.04 -6.92 22.22
C GLU A 41 20.56 -7.10 22.58
N GLU A 42 19.74 -6.21 22.09
CA GLU A 42 18.30 -6.27 22.31
C GLU A 42 17.63 -7.49 21.65
N GLU A 43 16.52 -7.96 22.22
CA GLU A 43 15.81 -9.17 21.79
C GLU A 43 15.49 -9.22 20.29
N VAL A 44 15.14 -8.08 19.67
CA VAL A 44 14.85 -8.01 18.23
C VAL A 44 16.08 -8.39 17.38
N VAL A 45 17.30 -8.12 17.85
CA VAL A 45 18.54 -8.51 17.13
C VAL A 45 18.71 -10.03 17.18
N HIS A 46 18.49 -10.63 18.34
CA HIS A 46 18.52 -12.09 18.48
C HIS A 46 17.41 -12.77 17.69
N THR A 47 16.22 -12.17 17.66
CA THR A 47 15.09 -12.62 16.82
C THR A 47 15.47 -12.60 15.33
N ALA A 48 16.07 -11.52 14.85
CA ALA A 48 16.55 -11.42 13.45
C ALA A 48 17.63 -12.48 13.14
N LEU A 49 18.55 -12.78 14.07
CA LEU A 49 19.54 -13.84 13.90
C LEU A 49 18.89 -15.24 13.85
N ASN A 50 17.84 -15.48 14.63
CA ASN A 50 17.09 -16.74 14.57
C ASN A 50 16.38 -16.91 13.21
N LEU A 51 15.82 -15.82 12.66
CA LEU A 51 15.25 -15.81 11.32
C LEU A 51 16.33 -16.09 10.27
N LEU A 52 17.46 -15.38 10.34
CA LEU A 52 18.58 -15.60 9.43
C LEU A 52 19.11 -17.05 9.50
N ASN A 53 19.09 -17.68 10.68
CA ASN A 53 19.50 -19.09 10.80
C ASN A 53 18.61 -20.03 9.99
N ARG A 54 17.29 -19.84 10.02
CA ARG A 54 16.35 -20.60 9.17
C ARG A 54 16.61 -20.34 7.68
N ASP A 55 16.92 -19.10 7.33
CA ASP A 55 17.19 -18.69 5.97
C ASP A 55 18.49 -19.31 5.43
N VAL A 56 19.55 -19.31 6.24
CA VAL A 56 20.84 -19.96 5.93
C VAL A 56 20.68 -21.47 5.79
N GLU A 57 19.90 -22.11 6.66
CA GLU A 57 19.57 -23.54 6.56
C GLU A 57 18.80 -23.84 5.27
N SER A 58 17.85 -22.99 4.92
CA SER A 58 17.06 -23.11 3.69
C SER A 58 17.91 -22.97 2.43
N VAL A 59 18.84 -21.99 2.38
CA VAL A 59 19.64 -21.69 1.19
C VAL A 59 20.91 -22.53 1.07
N PHE A 60 21.64 -22.75 2.19
CA PHE A 60 22.98 -23.35 2.19
C PHE A 60 23.05 -24.72 2.87
N SER A 61 21.94 -25.25 3.38
CA SER A 61 21.91 -26.54 4.11
C SER A 61 22.90 -26.60 5.29
N THR A 62 23.07 -25.48 5.99
CA THR A 62 23.95 -25.33 7.14
C THR A 62 23.30 -24.47 8.23
N ARG A 63 23.97 -24.31 9.37
CA ARG A 63 23.44 -23.54 10.51
C ARG A 63 24.37 -22.42 10.91
N ILE A 64 23.79 -21.42 11.57
CA ILE A 64 24.52 -20.34 12.21
C ILE A 64 24.98 -20.78 13.61
N ILE A 65 26.23 -20.46 13.92
CA ILE A 65 26.80 -20.59 15.27
C ILE A 65 27.06 -19.19 15.79
N VAL A 66 26.30 -18.76 16.79
CA VAL A 66 26.49 -17.46 17.43
C VAL A 66 27.55 -17.56 18.54
N THR A 67 28.47 -16.60 18.59
CA THR A 67 29.55 -16.51 19.59
C THR A 67 29.73 -15.06 20.04
N PRO A 68 30.07 -14.78 21.31
CA PRO A 68 30.42 -13.43 21.76
C PRO A 68 31.87 -13.01 21.35
N GLU A 69 32.65 -13.91 20.73
CA GLU A 69 34.06 -13.65 20.39
C GLU A 69 34.23 -13.19 18.93
N SER A 70 34.63 -11.93 18.71
CA SER A 70 34.83 -11.37 17.36
C SER A 70 35.86 -12.13 16.51
N LYS A 71 36.88 -12.75 17.14
CA LYS A 71 37.92 -13.51 16.42
C LYS A 71 37.37 -14.74 15.72
N LYS A 72 36.37 -15.41 16.30
CA LYS A 72 35.73 -16.63 15.79
C LYS A 72 34.64 -16.36 14.77
N GLY A 73 34.01 -15.18 14.79
CA GLY A 73 32.93 -14.83 13.87
C GLY A 73 33.46 -14.45 12.49
N MET A 74 32.87 -15.02 11.43
CA MET A 74 33.07 -14.55 10.05
C MET A 74 32.12 -13.40 9.71
N ILE A 75 31.03 -13.26 10.45
CA ILE A 75 30.13 -12.11 10.45
C ILE A 75 30.17 -11.45 11.82
N ILE A 76 30.22 -10.15 11.87
CA ILE A 76 30.18 -9.36 13.13
C ILE A 76 28.90 -8.54 13.11
N VAL A 77 28.04 -8.73 14.14
CA VAL A 77 26.76 -8.04 14.29
C VAL A 77 26.77 -7.20 15.55
N GLY A 78 26.28 -5.96 15.49
CA GLY A 78 26.15 -5.15 16.69
C GLY A 78 25.51 -3.80 16.48
N THR A 79 25.06 -3.23 17.61
CA THR A 79 24.39 -1.93 17.70
C THR A 79 25.37 -0.88 18.24
N ILE A 80 25.40 0.31 17.62
CA ILE A 80 26.23 1.44 18.08
C ILE A 80 25.90 1.78 19.55
N GLY A 81 26.93 1.87 20.37
CA GLY A 81 26.80 2.19 21.79
C GLY A 81 26.44 0.99 22.70
N GLN A 82 26.10 -0.19 22.14
CA GLN A 82 25.85 -1.42 22.90
C GLN A 82 26.91 -2.49 22.66
N SER A 83 27.47 -2.56 21.45
CA SER A 83 28.42 -3.60 21.05
C SER A 83 29.82 -3.04 20.78
N ASN A 84 30.82 -3.44 21.60
CA ASN A 84 32.24 -3.20 21.29
C ASN A 84 32.78 -4.10 20.18
N LEU A 85 32.00 -5.04 19.66
CA LEU A 85 32.43 -5.90 18.56
C LEU A 85 32.57 -5.14 17.27
N ILE A 86 31.60 -4.26 16.96
CA ILE A 86 31.61 -3.42 15.76
C ILE A 86 32.67 -2.31 15.85
N ASP A 87 32.91 -1.75 17.05
CA ASP A 87 33.95 -0.73 17.28
C ASP A 87 35.34 -1.30 16.98
N LYS A 88 35.57 -2.57 17.33
CA LYS A 88 36.84 -3.29 17.08
C LYS A 88 36.98 -3.86 15.67
N ALA A 89 35.90 -3.77 14.86
CA ALA A 89 35.93 -4.29 13.48
C ALA A 89 36.72 -3.39 12.51
N GLY A 90 37.09 -2.18 12.91
CA GLY A 90 37.89 -1.24 12.10
C GLY A 90 37.16 -0.68 10.88
N VAL A 91 35.82 -0.55 10.97
CA VAL A 91 34.98 0.01 9.90
C VAL A 91 34.46 1.40 10.29
N ASP A 92 34.28 2.27 9.28
CA ASP A 92 33.71 3.60 9.51
C ASP A 92 32.20 3.53 9.71
N LEU A 93 31.73 3.84 10.93
CA LEU A 93 30.32 3.86 11.35
C LEU A 93 29.68 5.25 11.23
N SER A 94 30.43 6.28 10.84
CA SER A 94 29.93 7.67 10.77
C SER A 94 28.67 7.84 9.90
N PRO A 95 28.46 7.10 8.79
CA PRO A 95 27.28 7.27 7.93
C PRO A 95 25.94 6.89 8.59
N ILE A 96 25.98 6.06 9.64
CA ILE A 96 24.76 5.64 10.36
C ILE A 96 24.64 6.26 11.76
N LYS A 97 25.72 6.88 12.25
CA LYS A 97 25.73 7.51 13.57
C LYS A 97 24.68 8.63 13.63
N ASN A 98 23.92 8.69 14.71
CA ASN A 98 22.83 9.66 14.94
C ASN A 98 21.65 9.59 13.94
N LYS A 99 21.52 8.51 13.17
CA LYS A 99 20.33 8.22 12.37
C LYS A 99 19.46 7.22 13.10
N LYS A 100 18.14 7.30 12.88
CA LYS A 100 17.20 6.29 13.38
C LYS A 100 17.14 5.12 12.43
N GLU A 101 17.16 3.91 12.98
CA GLU A 101 16.96 2.64 12.26
C GLU A 101 17.85 2.45 11.02
N ALA A 102 19.01 3.08 11.02
CA ALA A 102 19.98 2.95 9.94
C ALA A 102 20.89 1.74 10.16
N PHE A 103 21.37 1.17 9.05
CA PHE A 103 22.36 0.10 9.09
C PHE A 103 23.48 0.27 8.06
N LEU A 104 24.59 -0.38 8.35
CA LEU A 104 25.73 -0.55 7.47
C LEU A 104 26.05 -2.03 7.33
N LEU A 105 26.09 -2.55 6.09
CA LEU A 105 26.77 -3.80 5.77
C LEU A 105 28.04 -3.49 5.00
N THR A 106 29.18 -4.02 5.46
CA THR A 106 30.46 -3.82 4.77
C THR A 106 31.40 -5.00 4.99
N VAL A 107 32.24 -5.26 4.01
CA VAL A 107 33.32 -6.24 4.16
C VAL A 107 34.55 -5.50 4.72
N SER A 108 35.03 -5.98 5.86
CA SER A 108 36.23 -5.44 6.51
C SER A 108 37.53 -5.86 5.80
N SER A 109 38.65 -5.21 6.08
CA SER A 109 39.94 -5.49 5.46
C SER A 109 40.43 -6.93 5.62
N ASN A 110 39.94 -7.64 6.63
CA ASN A 110 40.24 -9.06 6.89
C ASN A 110 39.20 -10.03 6.33
N GLY A 111 38.27 -9.57 5.45
CA GLY A 111 37.30 -10.42 4.76
C GLY A 111 36.08 -10.79 5.59
N LYS A 112 35.87 -10.19 6.77
CA LYS A 112 34.65 -10.39 7.57
C LYS A 112 33.53 -9.48 7.13
N LEU A 113 32.29 -9.96 7.13
CA LEU A 113 31.12 -9.12 6.97
C LEU A 113 30.78 -8.44 8.30
N VAL A 114 30.66 -7.11 8.30
CA VAL A 114 30.23 -6.33 9.46
C VAL A 114 28.82 -5.82 9.19
N ILE A 115 27.91 -6.11 10.10
CA ILE A 115 26.52 -5.64 10.13
C ILE A 115 26.39 -4.76 11.37
N ALA A 116 26.31 -3.47 11.16
CA ALA A 116 26.21 -2.47 12.22
C ALA A 116 24.90 -1.69 12.09
N GLY A 117 24.16 -1.54 13.20
CA GLY A 117 22.98 -0.70 13.26
C GLY A 117 23.18 0.54 14.13
N SER A 118 22.47 1.62 13.81
CA SER A 118 22.44 2.82 14.64
C SER A 118 21.66 2.61 15.95
N ASP A 119 20.73 1.67 15.95
CA ASP A 119 19.90 1.23 17.06
C ASP A 119 19.47 -0.23 16.87
N LYS A 120 18.69 -0.77 17.84
CA LYS A 120 18.24 -2.17 17.84
C LYS A 120 17.54 -2.59 16.55
N ARG A 121 16.68 -1.73 15.98
CA ARG A 121 15.95 -2.02 14.73
C ARG A 121 16.85 -1.92 13.51
N GLY A 122 17.71 -0.90 13.45
CA GLY A 122 18.71 -0.79 12.39
C GLY A 122 19.60 -2.03 12.30
N THR A 123 20.03 -2.57 13.44
CA THR A 123 20.81 -3.82 13.49
C THR A 123 20.00 -5.01 12.95
N ALA A 124 18.75 -5.16 13.40
CA ALA A 124 17.87 -6.23 12.94
C ALA A 124 17.60 -6.14 11.43
N TYR A 125 17.36 -4.94 10.89
CA TYR A 125 17.21 -4.73 9.44
C TYR A 125 18.48 -5.06 8.66
N GLY A 126 19.65 -4.74 9.20
CA GLY A 126 20.92 -5.14 8.61
C GLY A 126 21.07 -6.66 8.53
N VAL A 127 20.63 -7.39 9.56
CA VAL A 127 20.59 -8.86 9.54
C VAL A 127 19.61 -9.38 8.48
N MET A 128 18.42 -8.79 8.37
CA MET A 128 17.44 -9.16 7.33
C MET A 128 17.90 -8.75 5.92
N GLU A 129 18.71 -7.73 5.78
CA GLU A 129 19.32 -7.38 4.49
C GLU A 129 20.27 -8.48 4.00
N LEU A 130 21.03 -9.14 4.90
CA LEU A 130 21.81 -10.31 4.52
C LEU A 130 20.91 -11.46 4.06
N SER A 131 19.78 -11.71 4.73
CA SER A 131 18.77 -12.68 4.29
C SER A 131 18.29 -12.38 2.86
N ARG A 132 17.97 -11.12 2.57
CA ARG A 132 17.57 -10.68 1.22
C ARG A 132 18.69 -10.90 0.19
N LEU A 133 19.93 -10.58 0.51
CA LEU A 133 21.10 -10.73 -0.38
C LEU A 133 21.38 -12.20 -0.73
N ILE A 134 21.20 -13.12 0.22
CA ILE A 134 21.32 -14.55 -0.05
C ILE A 134 20.15 -15.12 -0.84
N GLY A 135 19.08 -14.32 -1.09
CA GLY A 135 17.98 -14.64 -2.01
C GLY A 135 16.70 -15.13 -1.33
N VAL A 136 16.51 -14.86 -0.05
CA VAL A 136 15.25 -15.15 0.63
C VAL A 136 14.26 -14.02 0.39
N SER A 137 13.06 -14.37 -0.07
CA SER A 137 11.96 -13.44 -0.27
C SER A 137 11.34 -13.02 1.06
N PRO A 138 10.89 -11.76 1.22
CA PRO A 138 10.03 -11.39 2.34
C PRO A 138 8.75 -12.25 2.40
N TRP A 139 8.30 -12.75 1.26
CA TRP A 139 7.12 -13.58 1.07
C TRP A 139 7.38 -15.08 1.18
N GLU A 140 8.56 -15.47 1.68
CA GLU A 140 8.95 -16.86 1.84
C GLU A 140 7.82 -17.66 2.50
N TRP A 141 7.28 -17.17 3.61
CA TRP A 141 6.22 -17.82 4.34
C TRP A 141 4.82 -17.48 3.82
N TRP A 142 4.53 -16.17 3.59
CA TRP A 142 3.18 -15.68 3.23
C TRP A 142 2.76 -16.01 1.80
N ALA A 143 3.68 -16.27 0.89
CA ALA A 143 3.37 -16.68 -0.49
C ALA A 143 4.05 -18.00 -0.89
N ASP A 144 4.50 -18.82 0.07
CA ASP A 144 5.21 -20.08 -0.19
C ASP A 144 6.42 -19.88 -1.14
N ALA A 145 7.09 -18.72 -1.06
CA ALA A 145 8.17 -18.33 -1.93
C ALA A 145 9.51 -18.99 -1.52
N THR A 146 9.59 -20.31 -1.66
CA THR A 146 10.77 -21.10 -1.27
C THR A 146 12.03 -20.59 -1.97
N PRO A 147 13.10 -20.25 -1.22
CA PRO A 147 14.35 -19.77 -1.81
C PRO A 147 15.09 -20.88 -2.55
N ALA A 148 15.85 -20.49 -3.56
CA ALA A 148 16.71 -21.42 -4.29
C ALA A 148 17.94 -21.81 -3.44
N LYS A 149 18.34 -23.09 -3.48
CA LYS A 149 19.62 -23.55 -2.93
C LYS A 149 20.79 -22.88 -3.66
N LYS A 150 21.85 -22.54 -2.93
CA LYS A 150 23.07 -21.97 -3.46
C LYS A 150 24.29 -22.74 -2.96
N GLU A 151 25.23 -23.01 -3.85
CA GLU A 151 26.52 -23.59 -3.49
C GLU A 151 27.46 -22.55 -2.88
N ILE A 152 27.39 -21.31 -3.37
CA ILE A 152 28.25 -20.21 -2.93
C ILE A 152 27.49 -18.88 -2.99
N PHE A 153 27.80 -18.01 -2.02
CA PHE A 153 27.45 -16.59 -2.03
C PHE A 153 28.70 -15.78 -1.70
N GLN A 154 28.92 -14.69 -2.44
CA GLN A 154 30.11 -13.89 -2.30
C GLN A 154 29.79 -12.38 -2.35
N LEU A 155 30.40 -11.62 -1.45
CA LEU A 155 30.44 -10.15 -1.52
C LEU A 155 31.89 -9.70 -1.79
N PRO A 156 32.12 -8.77 -2.72
CA PRO A 156 33.46 -8.27 -2.99
C PRO A 156 34.04 -7.56 -1.76
N ALA A 157 35.35 -7.50 -1.65
CA ALA A 157 36.04 -6.83 -0.56
C ALA A 157 35.70 -5.34 -0.43
N SER A 158 35.30 -4.70 -1.54
CA SER A 158 34.84 -3.30 -1.58
C SER A 158 33.35 -3.14 -1.22
N TYR A 159 32.63 -4.22 -0.87
CA TYR A 159 31.20 -4.14 -0.60
C TYR A 159 30.90 -3.21 0.58
N ARG A 160 30.03 -2.27 0.34
CA ARG A 160 29.50 -1.32 1.33
C ARG A 160 28.07 -0.97 0.98
N ASN A 161 27.17 -1.19 1.91
CA ASN A 161 25.74 -0.86 1.80
C ASN A 161 25.32 -0.09 3.05
N VAL A 162 24.87 1.15 2.88
CA VAL A 162 24.37 2.01 3.95
C VAL A 162 22.92 2.35 3.63
N GLN A 163 22.02 2.08 4.56
CA GLN A 163 20.61 2.38 4.39
C GLN A 163 20.03 3.04 5.64
N SER A 164 19.02 3.87 5.43
CA SER A 164 18.19 4.47 6.49
C SER A 164 16.79 4.74 5.94
N PRO A 165 15.75 4.72 6.78
CA PRO A 165 14.38 4.92 6.31
C PRO A 165 14.11 6.35 5.84
N SER A 166 13.26 6.51 4.82
CA SER A 166 12.70 7.79 4.39
C SER A 166 11.59 8.29 5.32
N VAL A 167 10.85 7.35 5.94
CA VAL A 167 9.72 7.63 6.83
C VAL A 167 9.99 6.98 8.20
N GLU A 168 9.76 7.72 9.29
CA GLU A 168 10.14 7.25 10.64
C GLU A 168 9.28 6.07 11.11
N TYR A 169 7.93 6.18 11.07
CA TYR A 169 7.01 5.11 11.40
C TYR A 169 6.32 4.59 10.15
N ARG A 170 6.44 3.30 9.88
CA ARG A 170 5.95 2.68 8.66
C ARG A 170 5.42 1.28 8.93
N GLY A 171 4.21 1.01 8.46
CA GLY A 171 3.59 -0.25 8.78
C GLY A 171 2.24 -0.46 8.12
N ILE A 172 1.51 -1.45 8.63
CA ILE A 172 0.21 -1.85 8.12
C ILE A 172 -0.85 -1.82 9.22
N PHE A 173 -2.09 -1.67 8.78
CA PHE A 173 -3.30 -1.85 9.59
C PHE A 173 -4.12 -2.99 8.99
N ILE A 174 -4.37 -4.04 9.79
CA ILE A 174 -5.30 -5.11 9.44
C ILE A 174 -6.68 -4.67 9.90
N ASN A 175 -7.56 -4.34 8.94
CA ASN A 175 -8.83 -3.68 9.21
C ASN A 175 -10.07 -4.44 8.74
N ASP A 176 -9.95 -5.38 7.81
CA ASP A 176 -11.09 -6.10 7.23
C ASP A 176 -10.86 -7.62 7.27
N GLU A 177 -10.45 -8.10 8.42
CA GLU A 177 -9.98 -9.46 8.69
C GLU A 177 -11.08 -10.53 8.80
N ASP A 178 -12.33 -10.12 8.65
CA ASP A 178 -13.54 -10.93 8.89
C ASP A 178 -13.62 -12.17 8.00
N TRP A 179 -13.09 -12.07 6.78
CA TRP A 179 -13.27 -13.10 5.73
C TRP A 179 -11.99 -13.82 5.34
N GLY A 180 -10.88 -13.52 6.00
CA GLY A 180 -9.56 -14.06 5.72
C GLY A 180 -8.78 -14.39 6.98
N LEU A 181 -7.98 -13.44 7.46
CA LEU A 181 -7.02 -13.64 8.55
C LEU A 181 -7.67 -14.20 9.82
N THR A 182 -8.81 -13.66 10.25
CA THR A 182 -9.47 -14.12 11.49
C THR A 182 -9.92 -15.57 11.39
N PRO A 183 -10.79 -15.99 10.41
CA PRO A 183 -11.20 -17.39 10.33
C PRO A 183 -10.01 -18.34 10.06
N TRP A 184 -9.02 -17.91 9.28
CA TRP A 184 -7.84 -18.70 9.04
C TRP A 184 -6.98 -18.88 10.31
N SER A 185 -6.74 -17.81 11.08
CA SER A 185 -5.91 -17.87 12.28
C SER A 185 -6.48 -18.88 13.29
N TRP A 186 -7.69 -18.65 13.82
CA TRP A 186 -8.19 -19.45 14.93
C TRP A 186 -8.76 -20.82 14.53
N GLN A 187 -8.98 -21.10 13.25
CA GLN A 187 -9.52 -22.41 12.80
C GLN A 187 -8.50 -23.27 12.05
N THR A 188 -7.44 -22.68 11.48
CA THR A 188 -6.48 -23.43 10.64
C THR A 188 -5.06 -23.32 11.15
N TYR A 189 -4.51 -22.11 11.28
CA TYR A 189 -3.10 -21.93 11.57
C TYR A 189 -2.76 -22.06 13.06
N GLU A 190 -3.55 -21.44 13.91
CA GLU A 190 -3.40 -21.42 15.36
C GLU A 190 -4.74 -21.77 16.03
N PRO A 191 -5.20 -23.05 15.91
CA PRO A 191 -6.51 -23.46 16.40
C PRO A 191 -6.74 -23.09 17.85
N SER A 192 -7.90 -22.47 18.16
CA SER A 192 -8.26 -22.00 19.49
C SER A 192 -9.73 -22.29 19.76
N ASP A 193 -10.06 -22.56 21.03
CA ASP A 193 -11.45 -22.65 21.52
C ASP A 193 -12.10 -21.27 21.63
N VAL A 194 -11.31 -20.19 21.58
CA VAL A 194 -11.80 -18.83 21.61
C VAL A 194 -12.05 -18.37 20.17
N LYS A 195 -13.32 -18.25 19.80
CA LYS A 195 -13.73 -17.81 18.46
C LYS A 195 -13.18 -16.42 18.15
N GLY A 196 -12.55 -16.28 16.99
CA GLY A 196 -12.01 -15.01 16.52
C GLY A 196 -10.67 -14.63 17.12
N GLN A 197 -9.98 -15.54 17.80
CA GLN A 197 -8.66 -15.28 18.37
C GLN A 197 -7.59 -15.25 17.28
N ILE A 198 -6.94 -14.10 17.13
CA ILE A 198 -5.69 -13.97 16.37
C ILE A 198 -4.57 -14.04 17.40
N GLY A 199 -3.89 -15.18 17.45
CA GLY A 199 -2.95 -15.48 18.52
C GLY A 199 -1.51 -15.04 18.24
N PRO A 200 -0.61 -15.29 19.22
CA PRO A 200 0.78 -14.86 19.13
C PRO A 200 1.57 -15.54 18.00
N LYS A 201 1.26 -16.79 17.62
CA LYS A 201 1.92 -17.41 16.47
C LYS A 201 1.55 -16.76 15.13
N THR A 202 0.30 -16.32 15.00
CA THR A 202 -0.16 -15.55 13.84
C THR A 202 0.55 -14.21 13.78
N HIS A 203 0.60 -13.49 14.90
CA HIS A 203 1.30 -12.20 14.98
C HIS A 203 2.81 -12.35 14.77
N GLU A 204 3.44 -13.44 15.22
CA GLU A 204 4.85 -13.74 14.93
C GLU A 204 5.11 -13.79 13.41
N ARG A 205 4.22 -14.40 12.62
CA ARG A 205 4.34 -14.42 11.15
C ARG A 205 4.11 -13.04 10.51
N ILE A 206 3.19 -12.26 11.06
CA ILE A 206 2.97 -10.88 10.62
C ILE A 206 4.22 -10.03 10.91
N PHE A 207 4.75 -10.10 12.12
CA PHE A 207 5.90 -9.29 12.53
C PHE A 207 7.20 -9.74 11.86
N GLU A 208 7.35 -11.03 11.55
CA GLU A 208 8.43 -11.54 10.70
C GLU A 208 8.38 -10.87 9.31
N LEU A 209 7.19 -10.81 8.66
CA LEU A 209 7.01 -10.13 7.39
C LEU A 209 7.38 -8.65 7.48
N LEU A 210 6.89 -7.94 8.51
CA LEU A 210 7.19 -6.54 8.73
C LEU A 210 8.69 -6.29 8.93
N LEU A 211 9.36 -7.14 9.70
CA LEU A 211 10.81 -7.05 9.91
C LEU A 211 11.59 -7.25 8.59
N ARG A 212 11.18 -8.23 7.77
CA ARG A 212 11.77 -8.49 6.44
C ARG A 212 11.55 -7.32 5.48
N LEU A 213 10.41 -6.63 5.56
CA LEU A 213 10.07 -5.43 4.80
C LEU A 213 10.55 -4.13 5.45
N ARG A 214 11.31 -4.21 6.55
CA ARG A 214 11.86 -3.05 7.27
C ARG A 214 10.79 -2.08 7.78
N ALA A 215 9.61 -2.60 8.08
CA ALA A 215 8.54 -1.90 8.78
C ALA A 215 8.71 -2.01 10.30
N ASN A 216 8.20 -1.05 11.03
CA ASN A 216 8.32 -0.98 12.49
C ASN A 216 6.99 -0.79 13.21
N THR A 217 5.88 -0.63 12.49
CA THR A 217 4.57 -0.28 13.07
C THR A 217 3.48 -1.26 12.65
N PHE A 218 2.61 -1.60 13.58
CA PHE A 218 1.45 -2.44 13.31
C PHE A 218 0.22 -1.90 14.04
N TRP A 219 -0.92 -1.83 13.33
CA TRP A 219 -2.23 -1.58 13.90
C TRP A 219 -3.04 -2.88 13.85
N PRO A 220 -3.45 -3.41 15.01
CA PRO A 220 -4.14 -4.70 15.09
C PRO A 220 -5.57 -4.64 14.55
N ALA A 221 -6.11 -5.82 14.24
CA ALA A 221 -7.51 -6.07 13.94
C ALA A 221 -8.46 -5.48 14.98
N MET A 222 -9.56 -4.85 14.54
CA MET A 222 -10.47 -4.11 15.41
C MET A 222 -11.95 -4.49 15.29
N HIS A 223 -12.32 -5.32 14.32
CA HIS A 223 -13.70 -5.69 14.11
C HIS A 223 -14.23 -6.64 15.21
N GLY A 224 -15.56 -6.67 15.36
CA GLY A 224 -16.22 -7.50 16.37
C GLY A 224 -16.14 -9.02 16.13
N CYS A 225 -15.60 -9.45 14.98
CA CYS A 225 -15.29 -10.84 14.68
C CYS A 225 -14.00 -11.33 15.33
N SER A 226 -13.11 -10.40 15.73
CA SER A 226 -11.79 -10.68 16.28
C SER A 226 -11.72 -10.36 17.77
N VAL A 227 -11.00 -11.19 18.52
CA VAL A 227 -10.66 -10.90 19.90
C VAL A 227 -9.66 -9.73 19.93
N PRO A 228 -9.88 -8.69 20.74
CA PRO A 228 -8.94 -7.57 20.84
C PRO A 228 -7.51 -8.01 21.12
N PHE A 229 -6.55 -7.36 20.47
CA PHE A 229 -5.13 -7.72 20.49
C PHE A 229 -4.58 -7.94 21.91
N TYR A 230 -4.86 -7.02 22.84
CA TYR A 230 -4.37 -7.07 24.21
C TYR A 230 -5.14 -8.06 25.12
N PHE A 231 -6.27 -8.63 24.64
CA PHE A 231 -6.99 -9.66 25.36
C PHE A 231 -6.46 -11.06 25.07
N THR A 232 -5.61 -11.20 24.07
CA THR A 232 -4.97 -12.47 23.72
C THR A 232 -3.57 -12.52 24.34
N PRO A 233 -3.35 -13.42 25.34
CA PRO A 233 -2.03 -13.58 25.96
C PRO A 233 -0.95 -13.92 24.95
N GLY A 234 0.22 -13.30 25.08
CA GLY A 234 1.37 -13.49 24.21
C GLY A 234 1.49 -12.50 23.05
N ASN A 235 0.40 -11.82 22.66
CA ASN A 235 0.45 -10.90 21.51
C ASN A 235 1.37 -9.70 21.74
N LYS A 236 1.27 -9.02 22.89
CA LYS A 236 2.13 -7.86 23.20
C LYS A 236 3.58 -8.26 23.39
N GLU A 237 3.82 -9.44 23.97
CA GLU A 237 5.17 -10.00 24.14
C GLU A 237 5.85 -10.30 22.81
N VAL A 238 5.10 -10.81 21.85
CA VAL A 238 5.61 -11.04 20.48
C VAL A 238 5.89 -9.72 19.78
N ALA A 239 5.07 -8.68 19.95
CA ALA A 239 5.34 -7.37 19.40
C ALA A 239 6.65 -6.78 19.94
N ASP A 240 6.88 -6.86 21.24
CA ASP A 240 8.11 -6.42 21.89
C ASP A 240 9.33 -7.20 21.39
N LYS A 241 9.24 -8.54 21.33
CA LYS A 241 10.26 -9.45 20.78
C LYS A 241 10.72 -9.06 19.37
N PHE A 242 9.79 -8.62 18.52
CA PHE A 242 10.07 -8.19 17.14
C PHE A 242 10.36 -6.68 17.03
N GLY A 243 10.36 -5.95 18.14
CA GLY A 243 10.60 -4.51 18.18
C GLY A 243 9.56 -3.69 17.41
N ILE A 244 8.31 -4.15 17.37
CA ILE A 244 7.20 -3.50 16.64
C ILE A 244 6.48 -2.49 17.53
N PHE A 245 6.33 -1.27 17.03
CA PHE A 245 5.43 -0.29 17.63
C PHE A 245 3.97 -0.69 17.39
N ILE A 246 3.21 -0.87 18.47
CA ILE A 246 1.76 -1.05 18.34
C ILE A 246 1.11 0.33 18.37
N GLY A 247 0.25 0.59 17.38
CA GLY A 247 -0.61 1.75 17.30
C GLY A 247 -2.06 1.34 17.10
N THR A 248 -2.95 2.31 17.01
CA THR A 248 -4.38 2.07 16.81
C THR A 248 -5.00 3.14 15.93
N SER A 249 -6.16 2.85 15.36
CA SER A 249 -6.87 3.73 14.44
C SER A 249 -7.56 4.91 15.15
N HIS A 250 -8.16 5.78 14.35
CA HIS A 250 -8.92 6.96 14.78
C HIS A 250 -10.13 6.67 15.69
N CYS A 251 -10.66 5.43 15.67
CA CYS A 251 -11.76 5.02 16.55
C CYS A 251 -11.29 4.31 17.82
N GLU A 252 -10.01 4.13 18.01
CA GLU A 252 -9.42 3.30 19.04
C GLU A 252 -8.36 4.06 19.87
N PRO A 253 -8.74 5.18 20.49
CA PRO A 253 -7.80 6.01 21.21
C PRO A 253 -7.20 5.28 22.41
N MET A 254 -5.98 5.67 22.77
CA MET A 254 -5.27 5.19 23.96
C MET A 254 -5.08 3.67 24.01
N MET A 255 -4.81 3.07 22.83
CA MET A 255 -4.53 1.63 22.69
C MET A 255 -5.73 0.72 23.01
N ARG A 256 -6.95 1.25 22.98
CA ARG A 256 -8.18 0.50 23.26
C ARG A 256 -8.92 0.16 21.98
N ASN A 257 -9.23 -1.11 21.76
CA ASN A 257 -10.25 -1.53 20.79
C ASN A 257 -11.65 -1.25 21.38
N THR A 258 -12.21 -0.08 21.11
CA THR A 258 -13.48 0.34 21.70
C THR A 258 -14.63 -0.59 21.34
N ASN A 259 -14.62 -1.17 20.15
CA ASN A 259 -15.68 -2.08 19.67
C ASN A 259 -15.73 -3.40 20.48
N GLY A 260 -14.57 -4.01 20.71
CA GLY A 260 -14.47 -5.28 21.44
C GLY A 260 -14.37 -5.11 22.96
N GLU A 261 -13.68 -4.06 23.42
CA GLU A 261 -13.33 -3.91 24.84
C GLU A 261 -14.35 -3.14 25.68
N TRP A 262 -15.03 -2.12 25.11
CA TRP A 262 -15.97 -1.32 25.90
C TRP A 262 -17.12 -2.14 26.45
N LYS A 263 -17.62 -3.11 25.72
CA LYS A 263 -18.69 -4.02 26.14
C LYS A 263 -18.31 -4.89 27.34
N ARG A 264 -17.01 -5.16 27.53
CA ARG A 264 -16.49 -5.98 28.62
C ARG A 264 -16.01 -5.14 29.80
N ASP A 265 -15.24 -4.11 29.55
CA ASP A 265 -14.49 -3.35 30.54
C ASP A 265 -15.07 -1.93 30.77
N GLY A 266 -15.98 -1.49 29.89
CA GLY A 266 -16.60 -0.16 30.00
C GLY A 266 -17.75 -0.13 30.99
N VAL A 267 -18.04 1.07 31.49
CA VAL A 267 -19.16 1.32 32.42
C VAL A 267 -20.02 2.44 31.83
N GLY A 268 -21.31 2.16 31.60
CA GLY A 268 -22.25 3.12 31.00
C GLY A 268 -22.00 3.35 29.52
N GLU A 269 -22.45 4.50 29.03
CA GLU A 269 -22.30 4.87 27.62
C GLU A 269 -20.87 5.38 27.33
N TYR A 270 -20.35 5.09 26.12
CA TYR A 270 -19.09 5.65 25.63
C TYR A 270 -19.32 7.11 25.19
N ASP A 271 -19.40 7.98 26.19
CA ASP A 271 -19.80 9.39 26.06
C ASP A 271 -18.98 10.25 27.04
N TYR A 272 -18.13 11.11 26.47
CA TYR A 272 -17.23 11.94 27.28
C TYR A 272 -17.91 13.17 27.87
N VAL A 273 -19.11 13.53 27.41
CA VAL A 273 -19.90 14.64 27.97
C VAL A 273 -20.52 14.23 29.32
N HIS A 274 -21.15 13.06 29.35
CA HIS A 274 -21.96 12.62 30.49
C HIS A 274 -21.28 11.52 31.33
N ASN A 275 -20.25 10.84 30.78
CA ASN A 275 -19.59 9.69 31.42
C ASN A 275 -18.05 9.77 31.38
N SER A 276 -17.48 10.98 31.40
CA SER A 276 -16.03 11.19 31.22
C SER A 276 -15.16 10.43 32.23
N ALA A 277 -15.59 10.28 33.46
CA ALA A 277 -14.80 9.60 34.50
C ALA A 277 -14.57 8.11 34.21
N HIS A 278 -15.60 7.39 33.73
CA HIS A 278 -15.48 5.98 33.39
C HIS A 278 -14.72 5.78 32.07
N VAL A 279 -14.93 6.65 31.07
CA VAL A 279 -14.14 6.61 29.83
C VAL A 279 -12.67 6.87 30.10
N LEU A 280 -12.35 7.86 30.95
CA LEU A 280 -10.97 8.15 31.34
C LEU A 280 -10.33 6.96 32.09
N SER A 281 -11.07 6.34 33.03
CA SER A 281 -10.60 5.15 33.76
C SER A 281 -10.35 3.96 32.81
N PHE A 282 -11.18 3.79 31.78
CA PHE A 282 -11.01 2.77 30.76
C PHE A 282 -9.70 2.96 29.99
N TRP A 283 -9.37 4.19 29.58
CA TRP A 283 -8.10 4.50 28.94
C TRP A 283 -6.92 4.34 29.91
N GLU A 284 -7.05 4.82 31.16
CA GLU A 284 -6.02 4.74 32.18
C GLU A 284 -5.55 3.31 32.44
N GLN A 285 -6.46 2.36 32.50
CA GLN A 285 -6.14 0.93 32.70
C GLN A 285 -5.21 0.41 31.60
N ARG A 286 -5.53 0.70 30.31
CA ARG A 286 -4.71 0.25 29.21
C ARG A 286 -3.36 0.95 29.18
N VAL A 287 -3.31 2.25 29.39
CA VAL A 287 -2.03 2.99 29.42
C VAL A 287 -1.09 2.42 30.48
N LYS A 288 -1.60 2.11 31.66
CA LYS A 288 -0.81 1.44 32.72
C LYS A 288 -0.26 0.07 32.28
N GLU A 289 -1.09 -0.72 31.62
CA GLU A 289 -0.72 -2.07 31.16
C GLU A 289 0.43 -2.06 30.15
N VAL A 290 0.47 -1.04 29.27
CA VAL A 290 1.39 -1.01 28.14
C VAL A 290 2.47 0.06 28.21
N ALA A 291 2.59 0.77 29.32
CA ALA A 291 3.47 1.93 29.48
C ALA A 291 4.97 1.65 29.22
N GLY A 292 5.43 0.42 29.45
CA GLY A 292 6.83 0.01 29.24
C GLY A 292 7.15 -0.53 27.85
N LEU A 293 6.17 -0.55 26.93
CA LEU A 293 6.32 -1.12 25.59
C LEU A 293 6.47 -0.01 24.53
N ASP A 294 6.96 -0.39 23.35
CA ASP A 294 7.02 0.49 22.18
C ASP A 294 5.60 0.71 21.61
N ASN A 295 5.02 1.90 21.84
CA ASN A 295 3.65 2.24 21.45
C ASN A 295 3.57 3.59 20.72
N LEU A 296 2.56 3.71 19.86
CA LEU A 296 2.13 4.94 19.20
C LEU A 296 0.71 5.26 19.68
N TYR A 297 0.57 6.23 20.59
CA TYR A 297 -0.70 6.53 21.22
C TYR A 297 -1.58 7.40 20.31
N THR A 298 -2.70 6.83 19.85
CA THR A 298 -3.73 7.59 19.15
C THR A 298 -4.53 8.42 20.14
N LEU A 299 -4.57 9.72 19.89
CA LEU A 299 -5.33 10.70 20.67
C LEU A 299 -6.65 11.05 19.99
N GLY A 300 -7.56 11.58 20.76
CA GLY A 300 -8.89 11.97 20.32
C GLY A 300 -9.96 10.97 20.72
N MET A 301 -11.14 11.11 20.15
CA MET A 301 -12.28 10.25 20.42
C MET A 301 -13.28 10.36 19.28
N ARG A 302 -13.91 9.23 18.95
CA ARG A 302 -15.14 9.11 18.19
C ARG A 302 -16.15 8.30 18.98
N GLY A 303 -17.18 7.76 18.37
CA GLY A 303 -18.07 6.79 19.01
C GLY A 303 -17.45 5.39 19.10
N VAL A 304 -18.21 4.44 19.59
CA VAL A 304 -17.82 3.03 19.55
C VAL A 304 -17.72 2.58 18.09
N HIS A 305 -16.67 1.85 17.76
CA HIS A 305 -16.34 1.49 16.39
C HIS A 305 -16.16 2.76 15.52
N ASP A 306 -16.59 2.75 14.26
CA ASP A 306 -16.52 3.90 13.34
C ASP A 306 -17.72 4.88 13.45
N GLY A 307 -18.40 4.88 14.61
CA GLY A 307 -19.53 5.76 14.89
C GLY A 307 -19.14 7.21 15.19
N ALA A 308 -20.08 8.14 15.04
CA ALA A 308 -19.89 9.52 15.47
C ALA A 308 -19.84 9.62 16.99
N MET A 309 -19.23 10.70 17.51
CA MET A 309 -19.13 10.98 18.95
C MET A 309 -20.52 11.11 19.58
N ASN A 310 -20.74 10.44 20.71
CA ASN A 310 -21.93 10.60 21.52
C ASN A 310 -21.85 11.85 22.40
N GLY A 311 -23.01 12.44 22.73
CA GLY A 311 -23.14 13.56 23.65
C GLY A 311 -22.84 14.95 23.04
N ALA A 312 -22.17 15.04 21.89
CA ALA A 312 -21.86 16.29 21.19
C ALA A 312 -22.40 16.24 19.75
N LYS A 313 -23.31 17.16 19.40
CA LYS A 313 -24.02 17.16 18.12
C LYS A 313 -23.51 18.19 17.13
N THR A 314 -23.05 19.35 17.63
CA THR A 314 -22.53 20.43 16.80
C THR A 314 -21.01 20.40 16.73
N ILE A 315 -20.43 21.02 15.71
CA ILE A 315 -18.97 21.13 15.53
C ILE A 315 -18.34 21.84 16.75
N GLU A 316 -18.98 22.86 17.30
CA GLU A 316 -18.48 23.60 18.46
C GLU A 316 -18.49 22.73 19.73
N GLU A 317 -19.56 21.94 19.94
CA GLU A 317 -19.62 20.98 21.06
C GLU A 317 -18.54 19.90 20.91
N GLN A 318 -18.38 19.34 19.71
CA GLN A 318 -17.33 18.33 19.44
C GLN A 318 -15.92 18.90 19.64
N LYS A 319 -15.68 20.14 19.21
CA LYS A 319 -14.42 20.85 19.44
C LYS A 319 -14.12 21.02 20.94
N ALA A 320 -15.10 21.43 21.72
CA ALA A 320 -14.95 21.59 23.17
C ALA A 320 -14.64 20.24 23.85
N VAL A 321 -15.35 19.18 23.47
CA VAL A 321 -15.11 17.82 24.00
C VAL A 321 -13.73 17.33 23.62
N LEU A 322 -13.34 17.42 22.34
CA LEU A 322 -12.02 16.97 21.89
C LEU A 322 -10.87 17.75 22.55
N THR A 323 -11.03 19.05 22.78
CA THR A 323 -10.04 19.84 23.53
C THR A 323 -9.82 19.27 24.93
N LYS A 324 -10.90 18.90 25.62
CA LYS A 324 -10.82 18.26 26.94
C LYS A 324 -10.20 16.86 26.86
N VAL A 325 -10.63 16.06 25.89
CA VAL A 325 -10.12 14.69 25.66
C VAL A 325 -8.61 14.70 25.43
N LEU A 326 -8.13 15.55 24.52
CA LEU A 326 -6.69 15.65 24.21
C LEU A 326 -5.87 15.99 25.44
N ARG A 327 -6.33 16.93 26.28
CA ARG A 327 -5.67 17.27 27.53
C ARG A 327 -5.64 16.08 28.50
N ASP A 328 -6.81 15.49 28.80
CA ASP A 328 -6.95 14.44 29.79
C ASP A 328 -6.18 13.15 29.37
N GLN A 329 -6.15 12.82 28.07
CA GLN A 329 -5.32 11.72 27.53
C GLN A 329 -3.82 11.99 27.70
N ARG A 330 -3.37 13.21 27.44
CA ARG A 330 -1.96 13.59 27.63
C ARG A 330 -1.55 13.61 29.09
N ASP A 331 -2.46 13.97 30.00
CA ASP A 331 -2.22 13.86 31.44
C ASP A 331 -1.98 12.40 31.87
N LEU A 332 -2.71 11.43 31.28
CA LEU A 332 -2.45 10.00 31.48
C LEU A 332 -1.06 9.58 30.96
N LEU A 333 -0.67 10.05 29.77
CA LEU A 333 0.66 9.75 29.21
C LEU A 333 1.77 10.36 30.06
N THR A 334 1.60 11.60 30.54
CA THR A 334 2.54 12.25 31.48
C THR A 334 2.70 11.45 32.75
N LYS A 335 1.60 10.95 33.27
CA LYS A 335 1.57 10.23 34.56
C LYS A 335 2.20 8.85 34.48
N TYR A 336 1.97 8.11 33.43
CA TYR A 336 2.29 6.67 33.36
C TYR A 336 3.38 6.30 32.35
N VAL A 337 3.61 7.09 31.30
CA VAL A 337 4.55 6.75 30.23
C VAL A 337 5.83 7.57 30.35
N ASN A 338 5.74 8.89 30.26
CA ASN A 338 6.90 9.77 30.39
C ASN A 338 6.49 11.14 30.94
N LYS A 339 7.18 11.60 31.97
CA LYS A 339 6.95 12.94 32.59
C LYS A 339 7.04 14.07 31.57
N ASP A 340 7.92 13.95 30.59
CA ASP A 340 7.96 14.79 29.40
C ASP A 340 7.11 14.15 28.30
N VAL A 341 5.85 14.51 28.24
CA VAL A 341 4.88 13.98 27.28
C VAL A 341 5.24 14.29 25.82
N THR A 342 6.13 15.26 25.57
CA THR A 342 6.60 15.60 24.23
C THR A 342 7.52 14.51 23.65
N GLN A 343 8.08 13.64 24.49
CA GLN A 343 8.89 12.48 24.05
C GLN A 343 8.05 11.22 23.79
N VAL A 344 6.76 11.23 24.15
CA VAL A 344 5.86 10.11 23.88
C VAL A 344 5.37 10.19 22.44
N PRO A 345 5.49 9.12 21.63
CA PRO A 345 4.92 9.09 20.28
C PRO A 345 3.39 9.18 20.31
N GLN A 346 2.83 10.25 19.75
CA GLN A 346 1.41 10.56 19.75
C GLN A 346 0.93 10.88 18.35
N VAL A 347 -0.27 10.43 17.98
CA VAL A 347 -0.88 10.69 16.68
C VAL A 347 -2.33 11.15 16.86
N PHE A 348 -2.74 12.15 16.09
CA PHE A 348 -4.12 12.58 15.94
C PHE A 348 -4.56 12.41 14.51
N ILE A 349 -5.70 11.74 14.28
CA ILE A 349 -6.19 11.34 12.97
C ILE A 349 -7.50 12.06 12.69
N PRO A 350 -7.51 13.20 11.98
CA PRO A 350 -8.72 13.93 11.62
C PRO A 350 -9.47 13.23 10.48
N TYR A 351 -10.17 12.14 10.82
CA TYR A 351 -10.92 11.31 9.87
C TYR A 351 -12.40 11.69 9.83
N LYS A 352 -12.98 11.70 8.63
CA LYS A 352 -14.41 12.03 8.39
C LYS A 352 -14.82 13.38 9.04
N GLU A 353 -15.81 13.37 9.95
CA GLU A 353 -16.32 14.54 10.65
C GLU A 353 -15.30 15.22 11.56
N VAL A 354 -14.28 14.49 12.03
CA VAL A 354 -13.22 15.06 12.86
C VAL A 354 -12.35 16.01 12.07
N LEU A 355 -12.24 15.84 10.76
CA LEU A 355 -11.56 16.80 9.87
C LEU A 355 -12.31 18.16 9.84
N ASP A 356 -13.64 18.13 9.83
CA ASP A 356 -14.43 19.36 9.89
C ASP A 356 -14.24 20.09 11.23
N VAL A 357 -14.15 19.33 12.34
CA VAL A 357 -13.83 19.89 13.67
C VAL A 357 -12.42 20.48 13.73
N TYR A 358 -11.46 19.82 13.09
CA TYR A 358 -10.09 20.33 12.98
C TYR A 358 -10.06 21.65 12.19
N HIS A 359 -10.71 21.71 11.04
CA HIS A 359 -10.82 22.94 10.22
C HIS A 359 -11.59 24.05 10.94
N ALA A 360 -12.50 23.73 11.86
CA ALA A 360 -13.16 24.70 12.73
C ALA A 360 -12.25 25.23 13.87
N GLY A 361 -10.96 24.91 13.85
CA GLY A 361 -9.94 25.47 14.73
C GLY A 361 -9.68 24.66 16.01
N LEU A 362 -9.88 23.34 15.99
CA LEU A 362 -9.40 22.48 17.07
C LEU A 362 -7.87 22.59 17.19
N GLN A 363 -7.39 22.94 18.39
CA GLN A 363 -5.96 23.02 18.65
C GLN A 363 -5.40 21.67 19.04
N VAL A 364 -4.52 21.12 18.20
CA VAL A 364 -3.75 19.90 18.49
C VAL A 364 -2.34 20.29 18.91
N PRO A 365 -1.80 19.77 20.03
CA PRO A 365 -0.45 20.11 20.51
C PRO A 365 0.62 19.90 19.45
N ASP A 366 1.59 20.80 19.36
CA ASP A 366 2.56 20.90 18.26
C ASP A 366 3.41 19.63 18.04
N GLU A 367 3.71 18.89 19.11
CA GLU A 367 4.46 17.64 19.07
C GLU A 367 3.66 16.40 18.68
N VAL A 368 2.33 16.51 18.58
CA VAL A 368 1.45 15.42 18.13
C VAL A 368 1.50 15.34 16.61
N THR A 369 1.76 14.14 16.06
CA THR A 369 1.72 13.89 14.63
C THR A 369 0.29 14.04 14.09
N LEU A 370 0.10 14.86 13.05
CA LEU A 370 -1.16 14.91 12.31
C LEU A 370 -1.15 13.81 11.23
N MET A 371 -2.15 12.94 11.25
CA MET A 371 -2.26 11.86 10.27
C MET A 371 -3.44 12.09 9.33
N TRP A 372 -3.13 12.37 8.09
CA TRP A 372 -4.10 12.61 7.02
C TRP A 372 -4.59 11.29 6.43
N CYS A 373 -5.73 11.32 5.78
CA CYS A 373 -6.33 10.13 5.19
C CYS A 373 -6.59 10.35 3.71
N ASP A 374 -6.53 9.26 2.94
CA ASP A 374 -7.10 9.25 1.60
C ASP A 374 -8.64 9.22 1.65
N ASP A 375 -9.27 9.24 0.49
CA ASP A 375 -10.72 9.15 0.36
C ASP A 375 -11.26 7.71 0.40
N ASN A 376 -10.44 6.76 0.85
CA ASN A 376 -10.62 5.31 0.87
C ASN A 376 -10.50 4.63 -0.51
N TYR A 377 -10.27 5.39 -1.58
CA TYR A 377 -10.07 4.89 -2.94
C TYR A 377 -8.70 5.24 -3.52
N GLY A 378 -7.79 5.68 -2.65
CA GLY A 378 -6.40 5.92 -2.99
C GLY A 378 -6.06 7.36 -3.33
N TYR A 379 -6.96 8.32 -3.21
CA TYR A 379 -6.70 9.74 -3.45
C TYR A 379 -6.64 10.51 -2.12
N ILE A 380 -5.48 11.08 -1.80
CA ILE A 380 -5.26 11.81 -0.54
C ILE A 380 -6.10 13.10 -0.54
N ARG A 381 -6.88 13.30 0.54
CA ARG A 381 -7.86 14.38 0.64
C ARG A 381 -7.30 15.70 1.14
N HIS A 382 -6.22 15.66 1.91
CA HIS A 382 -5.59 16.83 2.48
C HIS A 382 -4.08 16.70 2.45
N PHE A 383 -3.43 17.70 1.89
CA PHE A 383 -1.99 17.85 1.94
C PHE A 383 -1.62 18.97 2.92
N PRO A 384 -0.59 18.79 3.77
CA PRO A 384 -0.26 19.74 4.81
C PRO A 384 0.00 21.16 4.28
N THR A 385 -0.59 22.15 4.95
CA THR A 385 -0.27 23.56 4.77
C THR A 385 1.16 23.88 5.22
N ALA A 386 1.63 25.10 4.99
CA ALA A 386 2.97 25.52 5.46
C ALA A 386 3.08 25.43 6.99
N GLU A 387 2.03 25.82 7.73
CA GLU A 387 1.95 25.79 9.16
C GLU A 387 1.95 24.34 9.69
N GLU A 388 1.20 23.44 9.05
CA GLU A 388 1.13 22.01 9.41
C GLU A 388 2.46 21.30 9.13
N ARG A 389 3.19 21.69 8.08
CA ARG A 389 4.55 21.17 7.80
C ARG A 389 5.59 21.63 8.83
N ALA A 390 5.41 22.82 9.42
CA ALA A 390 6.34 23.36 10.41
C ALA A 390 6.20 22.73 11.81
N ARG A 391 5.17 21.92 12.06
CA ARG A 391 4.91 21.30 13.36
C ARG A 391 6.00 20.30 13.74
N LYS A 392 6.35 20.24 15.03
CA LYS A 392 7.37 19.31 15.58
C LYS A 392 6.94 17.85 15.47
N GLY A 393 5.64 17.57 15.66
CA GLY A 393 5.07 16.23 15.52
C GLY A 393 5.11 15.68 14.09
N GLY A 394 5.25 16.57 13.11
CA GLY A 394 5.25 16.21 11.69
C GLY A 394 3.89 15.70 11.21
N ASN A 395 3.91 15.11 10.01
CA ASN A 395 2.71 14.65 9.33
C ASN A 395 2.82 13.18 8.92
N GLY A 396 1.71 12.47 9.01
CA GLY A 396 1.55 11.09 8.59
C GLY A 396 0.41 10.91 7.60
N VAL A 397 0.29 9.69 7.05
CA VAL A 397 -0.83 9.28 6.19
C VAL A 397 -1.32 7.88 6.54
N TYR A 398 -2.63 7.75 6.56
CA TYR A 398 -3.39 6.50 6.60
C TYR A 398 -3.99 6.29 5.21
N TYR A 399 -3.49 5.25 4.50
CA TYR A 399 -3.75 5.02 3.07
C TYR A 399 -4.39 3.66 2.84
N HIS A 400 -5.37 3.56 1.93
CA HIS A 400 -6.14 2.35 1.69
C HIS A 400 -5.72 1.63 0.40
N VAL A 401 -5.49 0.32 0.50
CA VAL A 401 -5.45 -0.61 -0.65
C VAL A 401 -6.55 -1.67 -0.57
N SER A 402 -7.35 -1.61 0.48
CA SER A 402 -8.58 -2.36 0.70
C SER A 402 -9.55 -1.48 1.50
N TYR A 403 -10.86 -1.61 1.28
CA TYR A 403 -11.85 -0.79 1.98
C TYR A 403 -13.20 -1.47 2.10
N TRP A 404 -13.78 -1.35 3.28
CA TRP A 404 -15.17 -1.70 3.60
C TRP A 404 -16.00 -0.42 3.76
N GLY A 405 -16.87 -0.10 2.79
CA GLY A 405 -17.75 1.07 2.92
C GLY A 405 -18.32 1.59 1.62
N ARG A 406 -18.84 2.82 1.69
CA ARG A 406 -19.50 3.50 0.55
C ARG A 406 -18.50 4.17 -0.37
N PRO A 407 -18.75 4.18 -1.70
CA PRO A 407 -19.92 3.65 -2.40
C PRO A 407 -19.91 2.14 -2.59
N HIS A 408 -18.76 1.44 -2.55
CA HIS A 408 -18.65 0.00 -2.68
C HIS A 408 -17.39 -0.55 -2.05
N ASP A 409 -17.50 -1.72 -1.42
CA ASP A 409 -16.36 -2.43 -0.86
C ASP A 409 -15.44 -2.98 -1.96
N TYR A 410 -14.12 -3.01 -1.67
CA TYR A 410 -13.15 -3.77 -2.44
C TYR A 410 -12.20 -4.50 -1.48
N LEU A 411 -12.52 -5.78 -1.20
CA LEU A 411 -11.95 -6.60 -0.12
C LEU A 411 -11.39 -7.94 -0.62
N TRP A 412 -11.75 -8.33 -1.85
CA TRP A 412 -11.53 -9.69 -2.33
C TRP A 412 -10.17 -9.87 -3.01
N LEU A 413 -9.79 -8.95 -3.88
CA LEU A 413 -8.53 -9.00 -4.63
C LEU A 413 -7.72 -7.71 -4.40
N GLY A 414 -6.39 -7.83 -4.51
CA GLY A 414 -5.47 -6.69 -4.43
C GLY A 414 -5.53 -5.82 -5.70
N THR A 415 -6.60 -5.05 -5.87
CA THR A 415 -6.90 -4.28 -7.08
C THR A 415 -6.54 -2.81 -7.03
N ALA A 416 -5.97 -2.32 -5.92
CA ALA A 416 -5.41 -0.96 -5.87
C ALA A 416 -4.23 -0.85 -6.85
N HIS A 417 -4.31 0.13 -7.77
CA HIS A 417 -3.31 0.26 -8.82
C HIS A 417 -1.96 0.71 -8.23
N PRO A 418 -0.86 -0.03 -8.47
CA PRO A 418 0.46 0.32 -7.91
C PRO A 418 0.93 1.71 -8.28
N SER A 419 0.65 2.17 -9.49
CA SER A 419 1.00 3.53 -9.92
C SER A 419 0.20 4.62 -9.21
N LEU A 420 -1.03 4.34 -8.76
CA LEU A 420 -1.77 5.29 -7.91
C LEU A 420 -1.13 5.39 -6.52
N VAL A 421 -0.79 4.25 -5.91
CA VAL A 421 -0.04 4.21 -4.65
C VAL A 421 1.25 5.03 -4.80
N TYR A 422 2.02 4.75 -5.84
CA TYR A 422 3.28 5.45 -6.10
C TYR A 422 3.09 6.96 -6.28
N GLN A 423 2.15 7.38 -7.11
CA GLN A 423 1.89 8.80 -7.41
C GLN A 423 1.45 9.56 -6.15
N GLN A 424 0.48 8.99 -5.40
CA GLN A 424 -0.06 9.65 -4.21
C GLN A 424 0.95 9.67 -3.05
N MET A 425 1.69 8.59 -2.85
CA MET A 425 2.67 8.52 -1.77
C MET A 425 3.94 9.33 -2.07
N SER A 426 4.36 9.44 -3.34
CA SER A 426 5.43 10.35 -3.74
C SER A 426 5.04 11.81 -3.49
N LEU A 427 3.83 12.19 -3.90
CA LEU A 427 3.29 13.53 -3.65
C LEU A 427 3.15 13.82 -2.14
N ALA A 428 2.66 12.86 -1.37
CA ALA A 428 2.57 12.97 0.09
C ALA A 428 3.94 13.29 0.73
N TYR A 429 4.96 12.55 0.35
CA TYR A 429 6.31 12.77 0.84
C TYR A 429 6.85 14.15 0.46
N GLU A 430 6.68 14.56 -0.79
CA GLU A 430 7.11 15.87 -1.30
C GLU A 430 6.38 17.03 -0.59
N ARG A 431 5.14 16.80 -0.14
CA ARG A 431 4.34 17.76 0.63
C ARG A 431 4.54 17.67 2.14
N GLY A 432 5.57 16.94 2.61
CA GLY A 432 5.99 16.91 4.01
C GLY A 432 5.31 15.85 4.88
N ILE A 433 4.63 14.87 4.29
CA ILE A 433 4.09 13.71 5.00
C ILE A 433 5.19 12.65 5.11
N GLN A 434 6.07 12.81 6.12
CA GLN A 434 7.30 12.02 6.24
C GLN A 434 7.44 11.34 7.62
N LYS A 435 6.51 11.61 8.56
CA LYS A 435 6.64 11.10 9.92
C LYS A 435 6.10 9.69 10.07
N MET A 436 4.93 9.39 9.50
CA MET A 436 4.24 8.12 9.69
C MET A 436 3.44 7.72 8.44
N TRP A 437 3.64 6.49 7.96
CA TRP A 437 2.88 5.90 6.87
C TRP A 437 2.26 4.57 7.31
N ILE A 438 0.94 4.50 7.31
CA ILE A 438 0.18 3.28 7.64
C ILE A 438 -0.69 2.87 6.47
N LEU A 439 -0.51 1.64 5.99
CA LEU A 439 -1.28 1.05 4.92
C LEU A 439 -2.43 0.22 5.48
N ASN A 440 -3.66 0.59 5.17
CA ASN A 440 -4.81 -0.28 5.39
C ASN A 440 -4.81 -1.39 4.32
N VAL A 441 -4.64 -2.62 4.76
CA VAL A 441 -4.53 -3.77 3.86
C VAL A 441 -5.79 -4.64 3.85
N GLY A 442 -6.75 -4.40 4.76
CA GLY A 442 -7.78 -5.37 5.07
C GLY A 442 -7.15 -6.61 5.67
N ASP A 443 -6.68 -7.50 4.81
CA ASP A 443 -5.78 -8.63 5.10
C ASP A 443 -4.46 -8.50 4.36
N ILE A 444 -3.44 -9.27 4.77
CA ILE A 444 -2.15 -9.35 4.05
C ILE A 444 -2.36 -9.94 2.65
N LYS A 445 -3.21 -10.97 2.55
CA LYS A 445 -3.53 -11.63 1.28
C LYS A 445 -4.89 -11.13 0.75
N PRO A 446 -4.96 -10.77 -0.53
CA PRO A 446 -3.94 -10.85 -1.58
C PRO A 446 -3.25 -9.49 -1.90
N ALA A 447 -2.84 -8.73 -0.90
CA ALA A 447 -2.25 -7.39 -1.07
C ALA A 447 -0.71 -7.39 -1.10
N GLU A 448 -0.08 -8.54 -1.34
CA GLU A 448 1.36 -8.75 -1.18
C GLU A 448 2.19 -7.70 -1.92
N TYR A 449 1.91 -7.46 -3.20
CA TYR A 449 2.70 -6.51 -3.98
C TYR A 449 2.47 -5.05 -3.53
N GLN A 450 1.25 -4.67 -3.20
CA GLN A 450 0.92 -3.33 -2.69
C GLN A 450 1.62 -3.05 -1.35
N VAL A 451 1.65 -4.05 -0.46
CA VAL A 451 2.36 -3.95 0.83
C VAL A 451 3.86 -3.75 0.61
N GLU A 452 4.49 -4.55 -0.28
CA GLU A 452 5.92 -4.41 -0.55
C GLU A 452 6.24 -3.06 -1.18
N LEU A 453 5.51 -2.64 -2.19
CA LEU A 453 5.73 -1.34 -2.84
C LEU A 453 5.62 -0.18 -1.85
N PHE A 454 4.56 -0.16 -1.04
CA PHE A 454 4.34 0.90 -0.06
C PHE A 454 5.46 0.96 0.99
N LEU A 455 5.87 -0.19 1.52
CA LEU A 455 6.92 -0.25 2.54
C LEU A 455 8.32 0.00 1.95
N ASP A 456 8.60 -0.41 0.72
CA ASP A 456 9.85 -0.07 0.02
C ASP A 456 9.94 1.43 -0.28
N MET A 457 8.82 2.08 -0.65
CA MET A 457 8.75 3.54 -0.77
C MET A 457 9.00 4.23 0.57
N ALA A 458 8.37 3.75 1.65
CA ALA A 458 8.57 4.30 3.00
C ALA A 458 10.00 4.10 3.51
N TRP A 459 10.67 3.03 3.08
CA TRP A 459 12.07 2.76 3.40
C TRP A 459 13.04 3.62 2.59
N ASN A 460 12.90 3.62 1.26
CA ASN A 460 13.78 4.39 0.37
C ASN A 460 13.01 4.90 -0.85
N LEU A 461 12.30 6.00 -0.67
CA LEU A 461 11.49 6.60 -1.71
C LEU A 461 12.30 6.95 -2.95
N GLU A 462 13.49 7.52 -2.75
CA GLU A 462 14.33 7.98 -3.86
C GLU A 462 14.76 6.81 -4.76
N ALA A 463 15.13 5.68 -4.19
CA ALA A 463 15.47 4.48 -4.96
C ALA A 463 14.26 3.96 -5.78
N VAL A 464 13.05 3.97 -5.20
CA VAL A 464 11.85 3.57 -5.92
C VAL A 464 11.50 4.59 -7.02
N LYS A 465 11.66 5.89 -6.77
CA LYS A 465 11.46 6.94 -7.80
C LYS A 465 12.44 6.79 -8.98
N GLN A 466 13.71 6.50 -8.71
CA GLN A 466 14.72 6.33 -9.76
C GLN A 466 14.46 5.12 -10.65
N GLN A 467 13.95 4.02 -10.11
CA GLN A 467 13.66 2.83 -10.93
C GLN A 467 12.28 2.85 -11.58
N GLY A 468 11.29 3.51 -10.99
CA GLY A 468 9.90 3.51 -11.42
C GLY A 468 9.11 2.24 -11.03
N VAL A 469 7.78 2.36 -11.04
CA VAL A 469 6.87 1.29 -10.57
C VAL A 469 6.94 0.04 -11.44
N ALA A 470 7.02 0.21 -12.76
CA ALA A 470 7.09 -0.93 -13.70
C ALA A 470 8.35 -1.78 -13.45
N ALA A 471 9.51 -1.14 -13.23
CA ALA A 471 10.74 -1.85 -12.91
C ALA A 471 10.70 -2.45 -11.50
N HIS A 472 10.10 -1.77 -10.52
CA HIS A 472 9.88 -2.32 -9.17
C HIS A 472 9.03 -3.60 -9.23
N GLN A 473 7.91 -3.59 -9.95
CA GLN A 473 7.06 -4.77 -10.15
C GLN A 473 7.81 -5.89 -10.87
N ARG A 474 8.59 -5.55 -11.90
CA ARG A 474 9.42 -6.53 -12.60
C ARG A 474 10.45 -7.18 -11.67
N HIS A 475 11.10 -6.42 -10.78
CA HIS A 475 12.04 -6.97 -9.79
C HIS A 475 11.35 -7.87 -8.75
N PHE A 476 10.14 -7.51 -8.31
CA PHE A 476 9.30 -8.39 -7.48
C PHE A 476 9.07 -9.74 -8.16
N LEU A 477 8.63 -9.73 -9.42
CA LEU A 477 8.39 -10.94 -10.20
C LEU A 477 9.68 -11.71 -10.52
N GLU A 478 10.79 -11.00 -10.78
CA GLU A 478 12.10 -11.60 -11.07
C GLU A 478 12.64 -12.39 -9.86
N ARG A 479 12.50 -11.85 -8.66
CA ARG A 479 12.90 -12.52 -7.43
C ARG A 479 12.15 -13.84 -7.25
N GLU A 480 10.86 -13.87 -7.55
CA GLU A 480 10.02 -15.05 -7.35
C GLU A 480 10.12 -16.08 -8.50
N PHE A 481 10.19 -15.62 -9.75
CA PHE A 481 10.02 -16.48 -10.92
C PHE A 481 11.20 -16.47 -11.91
N GLY A 482 12.20 -15.62 -11.67
CA GLY A 482 13.36 -15.43 -12.54
C GLY A 482 13.12 -14.44 -13.69
N LYS A 483 14.20 -13.86 -14.19
CA LYS A 483 14.21 -12.72 -15.13
C LYS A 483 13.31 -12.92 -16.36
N ASN A 484 13.49 -14.03 -17.07
CA ASN A 484 12.76 -14.27 -18.32
C ASN A 484 11.24 -14.35 -18.13
N ARG A 485 10.78 -14.87 -16.98
CA ARG A 485 9.35 -14.87 -16.66
C ARG A 485 8.86 -13.51 -16.20
N ALA A 486 9.65 -12.81 -15.40
CA ALA A 486 9.31 -11.45 -14.97
C ALA A 486 9.07 -10.53 -16.17
N ASP A 487 9.91 -10.61 -17.21
CA ASP A 487 9.77 -9.80 -18.42
C ASP A 487 8.47 -10.11 -19.19
N ARG A 488 7.92 -11.34 -19.09
CA ARG A 488 6.63 -11.71 -19.70
C ARG A 488 5.44 -11.43 -18.78
N LEU A 489 5.60 -11.57 -17.47
CA LEU A 489 4.52 -11.41 -16.49
C LEU A 489 4.25 -9.95 -16.13
N GLN A 490 5.27 -9.09 -16.13
CA GLN A 490 5.11 -7.68 -15.78
C GLN A 490 4.06 -6.96 -16.64
N PRO A 491 4.05 -7.09 -17.97
CA PRO A 491 2.99 -6.50 -18.81
C PRO A 491 1.60 -7.10 -18.53
N VAL A 492 1.53 -8.38 -18.16
CA VAL A 492 0.27 -9.04 -17.79
C VAL A 492 -0.31 -8.45 -16.52
N MET A 493 0.53 -8.28 -15.48
CA MET A 493 0.10 -7.69 -14.21
C MET A 493 -0.25 -6.23 -14.36
N GLN A 494 0.52 -5.47 -15.15
CA GLN A 494 0.23 -4.07 -15.45
C GLN A 494 -1.14 -3.91 -16.11
N GLU A 495 -1.45 -4.74 -17.12
CA GLU A 495 -2.75 -4.72 -17.79
C GLU A 495 -3.89 -5.15 -16.88
N ALA A 496 -3.67 -6.15 -16.00
CA ALA A 496 -4.65 -6.56 -15.00
C ALA A 496 -4.99 -5.41 -14.04
N TYR A 497 -3.98 -4.67 -13.57
CA TYR A 497 -4.18 -3.47 -12.74
C TYR A 497 -4.87 -2.34 -13.49
N ARG A 498 -4.53 -2.10 -14.77
CA ARG A 498 -5.21 -1.09 -15.61
C ARG A 498 -6.70 -1.41 -15.77
N LEU A 499 -7.04 -2.65 -16.08
CA LEU A 499 -8.44 -3.07 -16.19
C LEU A 499 -9.18 -2.92 -14.84
N ALA A 500 -8.55 -3.29 -13.72
CA ALA A 500 -9.13 -3.08 -12.39
C ALA A 500 -9.23 -1.58 -12.01
N TYR A 501 -8.32 -0.75 -12.49
CA TYR A 501 -8.38 0.70 -12.31
C TYR A 501 -9.59 1.33 -13.02
N ILE A 502 -9.86 0.93 -14.27
CA ILE A 502 -11.07 1.37 -14.99
C ILE A 502 -12.33 0.98 -14.23
N ARG A 503 -12.41 -0.25 -13.73
CA ARG A 503 -13.48 -0.72 -12.84
C ARG A 503 -13.06 -1.99 -12.11
N LYS A 504 -13.15 -1.98 -10.79
CA LYS A 504 -12.78 -3.15 -9.97
C LYS A 504 -13.74 -4.33 -10.21
N PRO A 505 -13.26 -5.58 -10.09
CA PRO A 505 -14.11 -6.77 -10.24
C PRO A 505 -15.36 -6.74 -9.35
N GLU A 506 -15.23 -6.26 -8.12
CA GLU A 506 -16.34 -6.15 -7.16
C GLU A 506 -17.39 -5.12 -7.58
N PHE A 507 -17.06 -4.17 -8.46
CA PHE A 507 -17.97 -3.12 -8.93
C PHE A 507 -18.74 -3.49 -10.21
N MET A 508 -18.48 -4.69 -10.75
CA MET A 508 -19.03 -5.12 -12.05
C MET A 508 -20.55 -5.38 -12.03
N GLY A 509 -21.15 -5.52 -10.84
CA GLY A 509 -22.59 -5.68 -10.68
C GLY A 509 -23.40 -4.38 -10.71
N ASN A 510 -22.74 -3.22 -10.83
CA ASN A 510 -23.34 -1.89 -10.74
C ASN A 510 -24.14 -1.67 -9.43
N THR A 511 -23.77 -2.38 -8.38
CA THR A 511 -24.32 -2.26 -7.03
C THR A 511 -23.56 -1.21 -6.23
N ARG A 512 -24.14 -0.79 -5.10
CA ARG A 512 -23.46 0.00 -4.08
C ARG A 512 -23.74 -0.55 -2.70
N THR A 513 -22.78 -0.44 -1.78
CA THR A 513 -22.92 -0.92 -0.40
C THR A 513 -23.46 0.17 0.51
N GLU A 514 -24.24 -0.22 1.52
CA GLU A 514 -24.80 0.67 2.55
C GLU A 514 -25.67 1.82 2.01
N GLU A 515 -26.13 1.75 0.77
CA GLU A 515 -27.04 2.74 0.19
C GLU A 515 -28.50 2.41 0.50
N LYS A 516 -29.34 3.44 0.63
CA LYS A 516 -30.77 3.29 0.90
C LYS A 516 -31.57 3.03 -0.37
N ASP A 517 -31.15 3.59 -1.51
CA ASP A 517 -31.84 3.47 -2.80
C ASP A 517 -31.84 2.01 -3.28
N PRO A 518 -33.05 1.40 -3.48
CA PRO A 518 -33.19 0.00 -3.91
C PRO A 518 -32.50 -0.31 -5.24
N LYS A 519 -32.34 0.66 -6.14
CA LYS A 519 -31.67 0.44 -7.44
C LYS A 519 -30.23 -0.07 -7.30
N PHE A 520 -29.54 0.30 -6.21
CA PHE A 520 -28.17 -0.15 -5.94
C PHE A 520 -28.09 -1.49 -5.21
N LYS A 521 -29.25 -2.10 -4.85
CA LYS A 521 -29.32 -3.37 -4.14
C LYS A 521 -29.66 -4.55 -5.06
N VAL A 522 -29.57 -4.35 -6.37
CA VAL A 522 -29.78 -5.37 -7.39
C VAL A 522 -28.68 -5.29 -8.45
N ILE A 523 -28.29 -6.44 -8.99
CA ILE A 523 -27.37 -6.48 -10.13
C ILE A 523 -28.07 -5.83 -11.33
N SER A 524 -27.42 -4.85 -11.93
CA SER A 524 -27.91 -4.12 -13.10
C SER A 524 -26.82 -3.92 -14.12
N ASP A 525 -27.23 -3.47 -15.32
CA ASP A 525 -26.30 -3.21 -16.42
C ASP A 525 -25.35 -2.05 -16.09
N LEU A 526 -24.09 -2.23 -16.43
CA LEU A 526 -23.16 -1.14 -16.51
C LEU A 526 -23.50 -0.22 -17.69
N PRO A 527 -23.19 1.08 -17.64
CA PRO A 527 -23.41 2.00 -18.72
C PRO A 527 -22.37 1.83 -19.85
N TRP A 528 -22.25 0.57 -20.32
CA TRP A 528 -21.29 0.16 -21.37
C TRP A 528 -22.03 -0.36 -22.60
N CYS A 529 -21.53 0.01 -23.77
CA CYS A 529 -22.05 -0.54 -25.04
C CYS A 529 -21.44 -1.92 -25.33
N GLU A 530 -21.99 -2.60 -26.32
CA GLU A 530 -21.56 -3.97 -26.72
C GLU A 530 -20.06 -4.02 -27.06
N GLN A 531 -19.55 -2.99 -27.73
CA GLN A 531 -18.13 -2.91 -28.09
C GLN A 531 -17.24 -2.86 -26.82
N GLU A 532 -17.51 -1.96 -25.89
CA GLU A 532 -16.76 -1.84 -24.64
C GLU A 532 -16.76 -3.16 -23.83
N ILE A 533 -17.89 -3.84 -23.79
CA ILE A 533 -18.03 -5.13 -23.12
C ILE A 533 -17.13 -6.18 -23.79
N ASN A 534 -17.22 -6.31 -25.12
CA ASN A 534 -16.48 -7.31 -25.87
C ASN A 534 -14.96 -7.07 -25.83
N GLU A 535 -14.52 -5.83 -25.93
CA GLU A 535 -13.10 -5.44 -25.77
C GLU A 535 -12.57 -5.84 -24.39
N ARG A 536 -13.31 -5.57 -23.31
CA ARG A 536 -12.92 -5.94 -21.96
C ARG A 536 -12.88 -7.45 -21.75
N LEU A 537 -13.86 -8.18 -22.25
CA LEU A 537 -13.87 -9.65 -22.21
C LEU A 537 -12.69 -10.25 -22.98
N ALA A 538 -12.35 -9.69 -24.15
CA ALA A 538 -11.20 -10.10 -24.92
C ALA A 538 -9.87 -9.84 -24.20
N ALA A 539 -9.72 -8.67 -23.57
CA ALA A 539 -8.54 -8.33 -22.79
C ALA A 539 -8.33 -9.31 -21.62
N TYR A 540 -9.34 -9.59 -20.81
CA TYR A 540 -9.22 -10.57 -19.73
C TYR A 540 -8.97 -12.00 -20.20
N ARG A 541 -9.51 -12.39 -21.35
CA ARG A 541 -9.21 -13.70 -21.97
C ARG A 541 -7.72 -13.80 -22.32
N GLN A 542 -7.16 -12.77 -22.97
CA GLN A 542 -5.73 -12.74 -23.29
C GLN A 542 -4.84 -12.82 -22.07
N LEU A 543 -5.22 -12.14 -20.97
CA LEU A 543 -4.48 -12.23 -19.70
C LEU A 543 -4.54 -13.65 -19.13
N SER A 544 -5.73 -14.25 -19.08
CA SER A 544 -5.93 -15.62 -18.58
C SER A 544 -5.12 -16.63 -19.38
N ASP A 545 -5.09 -16.52 -20.72
CA ASP A 545 -4.34 -17.42 -21.60
C ASP A 545 -2.83 -17.32 -21.32
N LYS A 546 -2.29 -16.10 -21.19
CA LYS A 546 -0.86 -15.89 -20.86
C LYS A 546 -0.50 -16.45 -19.48
N VAL A 547 -1.35 -16.22 -18.48
CA VAL A 547 -1.16 -16.76 -17.13
C VAL A 547 -1.18 -18.28 -17.13
N GLU A 548 -2.06 -18.91 -17.92
CA GLU A 548 -2.15 -20.36 -18.01
C GLU A 548 -0.96 -20.97 -18.75
N GLN A 549 -0.46 -20.33 -19.82
CA GLN A 549 0.76 -20.74 -20.52
C GLN A 549 1.97 -20.76 -19.58
N GLU A 550 2.17 -19.70 -18.78
CA GLU A 550 3.27 -19.64 -17.80
C GLU A 550 3.10 -20.69 -16.68
N TRP A 551 1.86 -20.94 -16.24
CA TRP A 551 1.54 -21.97 -15.25
C TRP A 551 1.99 -23.36 -15.69
N HIS A 552 1.73 -23.74 -16.93
CA HIS A 552 2.13 -25.03 -17.46
C HIS A 552 3.65 -25.17 -17.62
N ALA A 553 4.35 -24.07 -17.88
CA ALA A 553 5.81 -24.04 -18.02
C ALA A 553 6.57 -23.89 -16.69
N LEU A 554 5.87 -23.76 -15.54
CA LEU A 554 6.51 -23.57 -14.23
C LEU A 554 6.98 -24.90 -13.62
N PRO A 555 8.16 -24.89 -12.94
CA PRO A 555 8.55 -25.98 -12.06
C PRO A 555 7.55 -26.16 -10.91
N ALA A 556 7.38 -27.39 -10.45
CA ALA A 556 6.41 -27.72 -9.41
C ALA A 556 6.61 -26.87 -8.12
N GLN A 557 7.87 -26.62 -7.74
CA GLN A 557 8.23 -25.85 -6.54
C GLN A 557 7.78 -24.37 -6.57
N LYS A 558 7.50 -23.83 -7.75
CA LYS A 558 7.08 -22.43 -7.92
C LYS A 558 5.57 -22.28 -8.17
N LYS A 559 4.85 -23.39 -8.30
CA LYS A 559 3.40 -23.34 -8.64
C LYS A 559 2.58 -22.70 -7.53
N GLU A 560 2.84 -23.04 -6.27
CA GLU A 560 2.09 -22.47 -5.15
C GLU A 560 2.24 -20.95 -5.07
N THR A 561 3.47 -20.46 -5.10
CA THR A 561 3.78 -19.02 -5.16
C THR A 561 3.12 -18.33 -6.36
N TYR A 562 3.21 -18.94 -7.53
CA TYR A 562 2.61 -18.40 -8.76
C TYR A 562 1.08 -18.35 -8.69
N PHE A 563 0.48 -19.40 -8.14
CA PHE A 563 -0.97 -19.46 -7.98
C PHE A 563 -1.46 -18.29 -7.13
N GLN A 564 -0.81 -18.03 -6.00
CA GLN A 564 -1.20 -16.99 -5.06
C GLN A 564 -0.93 -15.57 -5.60
N LEU A 565 0.25 -15.34 -6.17
CA LEU A 565 0.69 -13.98 -6.56
C LEU A 565 0.24 -13.56 -7.97
N VAL A 566 -0.07 -14.51 -8.86
CA VAL A 566 -0.36 -14.21 -10.27
C VAL A 566 -1.65 -14.88 -10.74
N LYS A 567 -1.77 -16.21 -10.63
CA LYS A 567 -2.85 -16.95 -11.28
C LYS A 567 -4.21 -16.63 -10.66
N TYR A 568 -4.33 -16.73 -9.35
CA TYR A 568 -5.59 -16.47 -8.66
C TYR A 568 -6.08 -15.04 -8.84
N PRO A 569 -5.29 -13.98 -8.58
CA PRO A 569 -5.74 -12.61 -8.76
C PRO A 569 -6.20 -12.30 -10.18
N VAL A 570 -5.46 -12.73 -11.20
CA VAL A 570 -5.79 -12.45 -12.60
C VAL A 570 -7.00 -13.25 -13.06
N GLN A 571 -7.03 -14.56 -12.79
CA GLN A 571 -8.13 -15.41 -13.27
C GLN A 571 -9.43 -15.18 -12.51
N ALA A 572 -9.38 -14.93 -11.21
CA ALA A 572 -10.57 -14.60 -10.44
C ALA A 572 -11.19 -13.27 -10.90
N ALA A 573 -10.38 -12.24 -11.17
CA ALA A 573 -10.85 -10.98 -11.75
C ALA A 573 -11.44 -11.20 -13.16
N ALA A 574 -10.78 -11.99 -14.00
CA ALA A 574 -11.27 -12.33 -15.33
C ALA A 574 -12.64 -13.04 -15.29
N GLN A 575 -12.79 -14.02 -14.40
CA GLN A 575 -14.05 -14.76 -14.26
C GLN A 575 -15.16 -13.89 -13.66
N MET A 576 -14.87 -12.95 -12.76
CA MET A 576 -15.88 -12.02 -12.26
C MET A 576 -16.37 -11.10 -13.39
N ASN A 577 -15.47 -10.55 -14.19
CA ASN A 577 -15.84 -9.77 -15.38
C ASN A 577 -16.65 -10.61 -16.37
N ASN A 578 -16.20 -11.83 -16.67
CA ASN A 578 -16.89 -12.75 -17.57
C ASN A 578 -18.31 -13.04 -17.08
N LYS A 579 -18.49 -13.37 -15.79
CA LYS A 579 -19.79 -13.63 -15.17
C LYS A 579 -20.77 -12.47 -15.35
N LEU A 580 -20.36 -11.25 -15.01
CA LEU A 580 -21.26 -10.09 -14.98
C LEU A 580 -21.51 -9.52 -16.39
N LEU A 581 -20.51 -9.47 -17.23
CA LEU A 581 -20.63 -8.91 -18.58
C LEU A 581 -21.35 -9.86 -19.54
N THR A 582 -21.11 -11.18 -19.47
CA THR A 582 -21.90 -12.13 -20.26
C THR A 582 -23.36 -12.18 -19.80
N ALA A 583 -23.63 -12.02 -18.48
CA ALA A 583 -24.99 -11.86 -18.00
C ALA A 583 -25.65 -10.56 -18.53
N GLN A 584 -24.91 -9.46 -18.63
CA GLN A 584 -25.40 -8.23 -19.25
C GLN A 584 -25.75 -8.46 -20.73
N LEU A 585 -24.87 -9.08 -21.50
CA LEU A 585 -25.15 -9.46 -22.89
C LEU A 585 -26.34 -10.42 -23.00
N ALA A 586 -26.44 -11.42 -22.12
CA ALA A 586 -27.52 -12.41 -22.13
C ALA A 586 -28.87 -11.80 -21.79
N ARG A 587 -28.95 -10.78 -20.92
CA ARG A 587 -30.18 -10.01 -20.66
C ARG A 587 -30.78 -9.42 -21.95
N HIS A 588 -29.93 -9.06 -22.90
CA HIS A 588 -30.30 -8.47 -24.20
C HIS A 588 -30.24 -9.48 -25.37
N GLY A 589 -30.18 -10.80 -25.09
CA GLY A 589 -30.16 -11.83 -26.11
C GLY A 589 -28.89 -11.93 -26.94
N LYS A 590 -27.77 -11.35 -26.47
CA LYS A 590 -26.47 -11.30 -27.18
C LYS A 590 -25.47 -12.37 -26.70
N ALA A 591 -25.76 -13.10 -25.63
CA ALA A 591 -24.93 -14.19 -25.11
C ALA A 591 -25.78 -15.29 -24.46
N ASP A 592 -25.16 -16.45 -24.18
CA ASP A 592 -25.78 -17.52 -23.43
C ASP A 592 -25.55 -17.33 -21.92
N TRP A 593 -26.57 -17.50 -21.10
CA TRP A 593 -26.51 -17.50 -19.65
C TRP A 593 -25.55 -18.55 -19.08
N ALA A 594 -25.36 -19.66 -19.80
CA ALA A 594 -24.43 -20.71 -19.41
C ALA A 594 -22.97 -20.21 -19.28
N ASP A 595 -22.58 -19.18 -20.02
CA ASP A 595 -21.23 -18.58 -19.91
C ASP A 595 -21.05 -17.88 -18.56
N SER A 596 -22.06 -17.14 -18.12
CA SER A 596 -22.08 -16.51 -16.79
C SER A 596 -22.03 -17.56 -15.67
N ASP A 597 -22.79 -18.66 -15.80
CA ASP A 597 -22.79 -19.74 -14.81
C ASP A 597 -21.45 -20.46 -14.74
N ARG A 598 -20.81 -20.76 -15.88
CA ARG A 598 -19.46 -21.35 -15.93
C ARG A 598 -18.42 -20.45 -15.26
N ALA A 599 -18.52 -19.14 -15.47
CA ALA A 599 -17.60 -18.19 -14.84
C ALA A 599 -17.78 -18.16 -13.31
N TYR A 600 -19.01 -18.24 -12.82
CA TYR A 600 -19.27 -18.39 -11.37
C TYR A 600 -18.63 -19.67 -10.82
N ASP A 601 -18.85 -20.82 -11.47
CA ASP A 601 -18.29 -22.11 -11.02
C ASP A 601 -16.74 -22.07 -11.03
N SER A 602 -16.15 -21.37 -11.98
CA SER A 602 -14.70 -21.15 -12.06
C SER A 602 -14.18 -20.35 -10.85
N ILE A 603 -14.86 -19.26 -10.45
CA ILE A 603 -14.49 -18.49 -9.24
C ILE A 603 -14.53 -19.38 -8.00
N VAL A 604 -15.58 -20.17 -7.84
CA VAL A 604 -15.72 -21.10 -6.70
C VAL A 604 -14.59 -22.12 -6.70
N SER A 605 -14.26 -22.71 -7.86
CA SER A 605 -13.18 -23.68 -8.00
C SER A 605 -11.81 -23.08 -7.68
N LEU A 606 -11.50 -21.91 -8.21
CA LEU A 606 -10.24 -21.19 -7.94
C LEU A 606 -10.10 -20.90 -6.44
N THR A 607 -11.17 -20.43 -5.80
CA THR A 607 -11.15 -20.12 -4.35
C THR A 607 -11.01 -21.39 -3.50
N LYS A 608 -11.64 -22.49 -3.89
CA LYS A 608 -11.40 -23.78 -3.23
C LYS A 608 -9.94 -24.25 -3.34
N THR A 609 -9.33 -24.06 -4.51
CA THR A 609 -7.90 -24.37 -4.72
C THR A 609 -7.02 -23.49 -3.84
N TYR A 610 -7.35 -22.20 -3.69
CA TYR A 610 -6.62 -21.30 -2.78
C TYR A 610 -6.68 -21.77 -1.33
N ASN A 611 -7.86 -22.18 -0.88
CA ASN A 611 -8.13 -22.62 0.48
C ASN A 611 -7.69 -24.07 0.73
N THR A 612 -6.52 -24.46 0.24
CA THR A 612 -5.94 -25.78 0.51
C THR A 612 -4.77 -25.67 1.49
N THR A 613 -4.38 -26.80 2.10
CA THR A 613 -3.22 -26.89 3.00
C THR A 613 -3.24 -25.87 4.13
N LYS A 614 -2.16 -25.14 4.35
CA LYS A 614 -2.02 -24.14 5.41
C LYS A 614 -2.90 -22.90 5.18
N TRP A 615 -3.42 -22.67 3.97
CA TRP A 615 -4.26 -21.53 3.63
C TRP A 615 -5.77 -21.79 3.72
N ASN A 616 -6.16 -22.93 4.26
CA ASN A 616 -7.57 -23.24 4.44
C ASN A 616 -8.29 -22.13 5.23
N ARG A 617 -9.36 -21.56 4.65
CA ARG A 617 -10.16 -20.43 5.17
C ARG A 617 -9.49 -19.05 5.07
N MET A 618 -8.38 -18.91 4.35
CA MET A 618 -7.75 -17.60 4.15
C MET A 618 -8.47 -16.74 3.12
N MET A 619 -9.16 -17.34 2.15
CA MET A 619 -9.84 -16.62 1.08
C MET A 619 -11.33 -16.91 1.09
N ASP A 620 -12.17 -15.87 1.22
CA ASP A 620 -13.60 -15.98 1.01
C ASP A 620 -13.94 -15.60 -0.44
N PHE A 621 -14.87 -16.34 -1.06
CA PHE A 621 -15.39 -15.99 -2.37
C PHE A 621 -16.63 -15.09 -2.30
N GLN A 622 -17.12 -14.78 -1.12
CA GLN A 622 -18.25 -13.89 -0.84
C GLN A 622 -17.99 -12.90 0.28
N PRO A 623 -16.92 -12.08 0.24
CA PRO A 623 -16.68 -11.09 1.27
C PRO A 623 -17.93 -10.24 1.51
N ARG A 624 -18.34 -10.09 2.77
CA ARG A 624 -19.59 -9.41 3.17
C ARG A 624 -20.88 -9.92 2.52
N ARG A 625 -20.87 -11.07 1.85
CA ARG A 625 -22.01 -11.63 1.11
C ARG A 625 -22.60 -10.66 0.08
N LEU A 626 -21.76 -9.88 -0.58
CA LEU A 626 -22.17 -8.95 -1.61
C LEU A 626 -22.81 -9.67 -2.79
N LEU A 627 -23.85 -9.08 -3.36
CA LEU A 627 -24.63 -9.67 -4.46
C LEU A 627 -23.77 -10.03 -5.68
N VAL A 628 -22.72 -9.26 -5.93
CA VAL A 628 -21.80 -9.49 -7.04
C VAL A 628 -21.15 -10.88 -7.00
N PHE A 629 -21.05 -11.52 -5.84
CA PHE A 629 -20.49 -12.86 -5.68
C PHE A 629 -21.51 -13.99 -5.89
N ASN A 630 -22.82 -13.69 -5.96
CA ASN A 630 -23.83 -14.71 -6.24
C ASN A 630 -23.86 -15.07 -7.73
N ARG A 631 -24.56 -16.16 -8.08
CA ARG A 631 -24.99 -16.39 -9.46
C ARG A 631 -25.91 -15.25 -9.89
N VAL A 632 -25.77 -14.84 -11.15
CA VAL A 632 -26.63 -13.77 -11.68
C VAL A 632 -28.02 -14.33 -11.97
N GLU A 633 -29.05 -13.65 -11.50
CA GLU A 633 -30.44 -14.02 -11.80
C GLU A 633 -30.71 -13.87 -13.30
N ARG A 634 -31.31 -14.92 -13.90
CA ARG A 634 -31.68 -14.91 -15.31
C ARG A 634 -32.94 -14.08 -15.53
N LYS A 635 -32.77 -12.91 -16.11
CA LYS A 635 -33.87 -11.97 -16.40
C LYS A 635 -33.59 -11.29 -17.75
N ALA A 636 -34.42 -11.62 -18.74
CA ALA A 636 -34.37 -10.93 -20.04
C ALA A 636 -34.92 -9.50 -19.91
N LEU A 637 -34.35 -8.58 -20.65
CA LEU A 637 -34.81 -7.21 -20.82
C LEU A 637 -35.29 -6.99 -22.25
N SER A 638 -36.37 -6.23 -22.39
CA SER A 638 -36.93 -5.86 -23.71
C SER A 638 -36.20 -4.66 -24.35
N SER A 639 -35.45 -3.90 -23.57
CA SER A 639 -34.63 -2.78 -24.08
C SER A 639 -33.36 -3.30 -24.75
N GLY A 640 -32.88 -2.64 -25.78
CA GLY A 640 -31.54 -2.90 -26.35
C GLY A 640 -30.41 -2.52 -25.40
N LEU A 641 -29.18 -2.99 -25.69
CA LEU A 641 -27.96 -2.51 -25.03
C LEU A 641 -27.79 -1.01 -25.28
N LEU A 642 -27.11 -0.35 -24.35
CA LEU A 642 -26.78 1.07 -24.48
C LEU A 642 -25.96 1.31 -25.75
N GLU A 643 -26.39 2.23 -26.60
CA GLU A 643 -25.62 2.73 -27.72
C GLU A 643 -24.87 3.99 -27.29
N LYS A 644 -23.59 4.09 -27.64
CA LYS A 644 -22.77 5.27 -27.38
C LYS A 644 -22.26 5.84 -28.69
N PRO A 645 -22.23 7.19 -28.84
CA PRO A 645 -21.55 7.81 -29.96
C PRO A 645 -20.06 7.48 -29.91
N GLN A 646 -19.47 7.23 -31.06
CA GLN A 646 -18.01 7.08 -31.16
C GLN A 646 -17.37 8.46 -31.16
N ALA A 647 -16.27 8.62 -30.44
CA ALA A 647 -15.43 9.79 -30.52
C ALA A 647 -14.75 9.84 -31.89
N VAL A 648 -14.75 11.00 -32.52
CA VAL A 648 -14.02 11.23 -33.79
C VAL A 648 -12.52 11.30 -33.50
N TYR A 649 -12.16 11.92 -32.40
CA TYR A 649 -10.79 11.97 -31.88
C TYR A 649 -10.77 11.58 -30.41
N THR A 650 -9.74 10.85 -30.01
CA THR A 650 -9.42 10.55 -28.62
C THR A 650 -7.91 10.70 -28.43
N TRP A 651 -7.50 11.55 -27.52
CA TRP A 651 -6.12 11.71 -27.11
C TRP A 651 -5.96 11.40 -25.63
N ASN A 652 -4.93 10.68 -25.27
CA ASN A 652 -4.47 10.63 -23.89
C ASN A 652 -3.76 11.95 -23.54
N GLY A 653 -3.65 12.29 -22.30
CA GLY A 653 -2.90 13.47 -21.90
C GLY A 653 -1.47 13.49 -22.44
N ALA A 654 -0.83 12.32 -22.54
CA ALA A 654 0.52 12.17 -23.08
C ALA A 654 0.63 12.32 -24.62
N ASP A 655 -0.49 12.35 -25.34
CA ASP A 655 -0.50 12.47 -26.82
C ASP A 655 -0.51 13.96 -27.27
N CYS A 656 -0.27 14.91 -26.38
CA CYS A 656 -0.17 16.34 -26.72
C CYS A 656 1.01 16.60 -27.68
N VAL A 657 0.80 17.49 -28.65
CA VAL A 657 1.83 17.87 -29.62
C VAL A 657 2.80 18.93 -29.09
N GLU A 658 2.35 19.72 -28.14
CA GLU A 658 3.16 20.72 -27.41
C GLU A 658 2.73 20.77 -25.95
N GLY A 659 3.70 21.00 -25.05
CA GLY A 659 3.49 21.16 -23.61
C GLY A 659 4.42 20.28 -22.79
N ALA A 660 4.72 20.74 -21.58
CA ALA A 660 5.49 19.96 -20.60
C ALA A 660 4.54 19.37 -19.57
N SER A 661 4.60 18.06 -19.38
CA SER A 661 3.78 17.33 -18.40
C SER A 661 4.57 16.16 -17.81
N VAL A 662 4.16 15.74 -16.63
CA VAL A 662 4.68 14.54 -16.00
C VAL A 662 3.71 13.38 -16.27
N ILE A 663 4.18 12.38 -16.98
CA ILE A 663 3.39 11.18 -17.25
C ILE A 663 3.20 10.41 -15.95
N CYS A 664 1.94 10.19 -15.56
CA CYS A 664 1.55 9.29 -14.49
C CYS A 664 1.45 7.86 -15.07
N GLU A 665 2.61 7.22 -15.27
CA GLU A 665 2.71 5.94 -15.98
C GLU A 665 1.78 4.89 -15.37
N GLY A 666 0.95 4.28 -16.19
CA GLY A 666 -0.02 3.26 -15.79
C GLY A 666 -1.36 3.80 -15.29
N LEU A 667 -1.52 5.12 -15.08
CA LEU A 667 -2.79 5.74 -14.68
C LEU A 667 -3.58 6.30 -15.86
N GLY A 668 -4.89 6.36 -15.69
CA GLY A 668 -5.84 6.73 -16.75
C GLY A 668 -6.38 5.54 -17.51
N TYR A 669 -7.28 5.80 -18.45
CA TYR A 669 -7.98 4.77 -19.20
C TYR A 669 -7.03 3.87 -20.03
N GLU A 670 -6.01 4.48 -20.64
CA GLU A 670 -4.95 3.76 -21.39
C GLU A 670 -3.58 3.75 -20.66
N GLY A 671 -3.53 4.16 -19.40
CA GLY A 671 -2.28 4.21 -18.63
C GLY A 671 -1.35 5.37 -19.00
N LYS A 672 -1.87 6.44 -19.61
CA LYS A 672 -1.10 7.58 -20.15
C LYS A 672 -1.61 8.94 -19.65
N ALA A 673 -2.18 8.99 -18.45
CA ALA A 673 -2.57 10.24 -17.83
C ALA A 673 -1.34 11.11 -17.52
N VAL A 674 -1.53 12.42 -17.47
CA VAL A 674 -0.46 13.40 -17.23
C VAL A 674 -0.83 14.38 -16.12
N ALA A 675 0.07 14.57 -15.17
CA ALA A 675 0.00 15.67 -14.22
C ALA A 675 0.43 16.97 -14.90
N VAL A 676 -0.43 17.97 -14.89
CA VAL A 676 -0.18 19.25 -15.54
C VAL A 676 0.09 20.30 -14.48
N GLU A 677 1.28 20.88 -14.51
CA GLU A 677 1.64 21.95 -13.59
C GLU A 677 0.70 23.16 -13.75
N LYS A 678 0.46 23.85 -12.64
CA LYS A 678 -0.37 25.06 -12.62
C LYS A 678 0.08 26.08 -13.66
N LYS A 679 -0.88 26.57 -14.47
CA LYS A 679 -0.70 27.53 -15.58
C LYS A 679 0.09 26.96 -16.77
N LYS A 680 0.33 25.66 -16.84
CA LYS A 680 0.89 25.03 -18.03
C LYS A 680 -0.20 24.58 -18.98
N GLU A 681 0.17 24.50 -20.26
CA GLU A 681 -0.71 24.20 -21.37
C GLU A 681 -0.30 22.91 -22.07
N LEU A 682 -1.29 22.16 -22.53
CA LEU A 682 -1.12 21.01 -23.42
C LEU A 682 -1.90 21.29 -24.70
N THR A 683 -1.25 21.12 -25.84
CA THR A 683 -1.85 21.39 -27.16
C THR A 683 -2.15 20.09 -27.88
N PHE A 684 -3.33 20.02 -28.48
CA PHE A 684 -3.81 18.92 -29.34
C PHE A 684 -4.25 19.51 -30.68
N GLU A 685 -4.03 18.79 -31.77
CA GLU A 685 -4.38 19.26 -33.11
C GLU A 685 -5.29 18.26 -33.82
N PHE A 686 -6.28 18.77 -34.57
CA PHE A 686 -7.15 17.94 -35.40
C PHE A 686 -7.44 18.61 -36.74
N ALA A 687 -7.85 17.80 -37.71
CA ALA A 687 -8.14 18.24 -39.08
C ALA A 687 -9.46 18.99 -39.16
N ALA A 688 -9.86 19.43 -40.36
CA ALA A 688 -11.11 20.10 -40.63
C ALA A 688 -12.31 19.39 -40.01
N TRP A 689 -13.20 20.15 -39.40
CA TRP A 689 -14.40 19.68 -38.72
C TRP A 689 -15.65 19.98 -39.57
N GLU A 690 -16.56 19.01 -39.69
CA GLU A 690 -17.68 19.10 -40.63
C GLU A 690 -18.82 20.01 -40.17
N THR A 691 -18.94 20.21 -38.85
CA THR A 691 -20.00 21.05 -38.24
C THR A 691 -19.43 22.32 -37.64
N ASP A 692 -20.31 23.29 -37.31
CA ASP A 692 -19.94 24.57 -36.68
C ASP A 692 -19.80 24.52 -35.16
N SER A 693 -19.88 23.31 -34.58
CA SER A 693 -19.63 23.06 -33.17
C SER A 693 -19.05 21.66 -32.94
N VAL A 694 -18.40 21.49 -31.81
CA VAL A 694 -17.83 20.20 -31.37
C VAL A 694 -18.20 19.97 -29.89
N GLU A 695 -18.59 18.76 -29.55
CA GLU A 695 -18.71 18.34 -28.15
C GLU A 695 -17.35 17.81 -27.67
N VAL A 696 -16.77 18.51 -26.69
CA VAL A 696 -15.50 18.17 -26.06
C VAL A 696 -15.78 17.50 -24.72
N GLU A 697 -15.32 16.26 -24.54
CA GLU A 697 -15.33 15.55 -23.28
C GLU A 697 -13.91 15.49 -22.74
N VAL A 698 -13.71 16.06 -21.55
CA VAL A 698 -12.45 16.04 -20.81
C VAL A 698 -12.56 15.04 -19.67
N ARG A 699 -11.68 14.04 -19.66
CA ARG A 699 -11.56 13.02 -18.64
C ARG A 699 -10.34 13.30 -17.78
N LEU A 700 -10.53 13.31 -16.47
CA LEU A 700 -9.48 13.63 -15.48
C LEU A 700 -9.47 12.57 -14.39
N LEU A 701 -8.37 12.42 -13.69
CA LEU A 701 -8.35 11.61 -12.47
C LEU A 701 -9.18 12.29 -11.38
N PRO A 702 -9.96 11.54 -10.57
CA PRO A 702 -10.86 12.10 -9.56
C PRO A 702 -10.11 12.42 -8.25
N ASN A 703 -8.92 13.00 -8.36
CA ASN A 703 -8.09 13.38 -7.22
C ASN A 703 -8.61 14.64 -6.51
N HIS A 704 -8.02 14.94 -5.35
CA HIS A 704 -8.35 16.10 -4.55
C HIS A 704 -7.34 17.23 -4.75
N PRO A 705 -7.71 18.50 -4.41
CA PRO A 705 -6.78 19.63 -4.48
C PRO A 705 -5.51 19.39 -3.68
N VAL A 706 -4.36 19.73 -4.26
CA VAL A 706 -3.05 19.67 -3.60
C VAL A 706 -2.77 20.96 -2.82
N GLU A 707 -3.25 22.07 -3.32
CA GLU A 707 -3.19 23.40 -2.71
C GLU A 707 -4.55 24.09 -2.82
N GLY A 708 -5.01 24.72 -1.75
CA GLY A 708 -6.31 25.36 -1.71
C GLY A 708 -7.48 24.38 -1.75
N GLU A 709 -8.60 24.80 -2.35
CA GLU A 709 -9.86 24.03 -2.34
C GLU A 709 -10.38 23.71 -3.75
N ARG A 710 -9.66 24.06 -4.81
CA ARG A 710 -10.14 24.00 -6.20
C ARG A 710 -9.26 23.14 -7.09
N LEU A 711 -9.90 22.46 -8.03
CA LEU A 711 -9.27 21.82 -9.19
C LEU A 711 -9.98 22.30 -10.45
N ARG A 712 -9.32 23.18 -11.21
CA ARG A 712 -9.90 23.84 -12.39
C ARG A 712 -8.97 23.77 -13.59
N PHE A 713 -9.59 23.82 -14.75
CA PHE A 713 -8.91 23.94 -16.04
C PHE A 713 -9.71 24.84 -16.99
N THR A 714 -9.10 25.21 -18.11
CA THR A 714 -9.80 25.82 -19.27
C THR A 714 -9.49 25.04 -20.53
N ILE A 715 -10.39 25.06 -21.48
CA ILE A 715 -10.18 24.63 -22.87
C ILE A 715 -10.22 25.82 -23.77
N SER A 716 -9.24 25.97 -24.64
CA SER A 716 -9.26 26.97 -25.72
C SER A 716 -9.28 26.24 -27.05
N LEU A 717 -10.20 26.63 -27.92
CA LEU A 717 -10.27 26.14 -29.29
C LEU A 717 -10.04 27.32 -30.26
N ASP A 718 -8.97 27.24 -31.06
CA ASP A 718 -8.59 28.27 -32.03
C ASP A 718 -8.49 29.71 -31.45
N GLY A 719 -8.10 29.84 -30.20
CA GLY A 719 -7.94 31.10 -29.47
C GLY A 719 -9.19 31.56 -28.69
N SER A 720 -10.32 30.85 -28.78
CA SER A 720 -11.49 31.08 -27.92
C SER A 720 -11.45 30.18 -26.71
N ALA A 721 -11.25 30.75 -25.52
CA ALA A 721 -11.17 30.00 -24.28
C ALA A 721 -12.53 29.87 -23.57
N THR A 722 -12.74 28.74 -22.85
CA THR A 722 -13.87 28.58 -21.94
C THR A 722 -13.69 29.43 -20.67
N GLU A 723 -14.75 29.60 -19.90
CA GLU A 723 -14.62 29.94 -18.50
C GLU A 723 -13.91 28.79 -17.76
N ALA A 724 -13.45 29.05 -16.53
CA ALA A 724 -12.80 28.04 -15.69
C ALA A 724 -13.80 26.94 -15.35
N VAL A 725 -13.43 25.70 -15.67
CA VAL A 725 -14.22 24.50 -15.42
C VAL A 725 -13.68 23.79 -14.16
N SER A 726 -14.52 23.67 -13.13
CA SER A 726 -14.20 22.97 -11.90
C SER A 726 -14.53 21.47 -12.00
N TYR A 727 -13.69 20.62 -11.36
CA TYR A 727 -13.98 19.20 -11.24
C TYR A 727 -13.70 18.61 -9.84
N GLU A 728 -13.31 19.45 -8.88
CA GLU A 728 -13.23 19.02 -7.48
C GLU A 728 -14.58 18.52 -6.99
N THR A 729 -14.58 17.49 -6.15
CA THR A 729 -15.80 16.93 -5.58
C THR A 729 -15.85 17.10 -4.08
N LYS A 730 -17.05 17.41 -3.57
CA LYS A 730 -17.29 17.31 -2.12
C LYS A 730 -17.27 15.85 -1.71
N GLY A 731 -16.52 15.52 -0.68
CA GLY A 731 -16.42 14.15 -0.17
C GLY A 731 -17.78 13.53 0.09
N ARG A 732 -17.96 12.28 -0.37
CA ARG A 732 -19.21 11.49 -0.30
C ARG A 732 -20.41 12.06 -1.09
N SER A 733 -20.21 13.04 -1.96
CA SER A 733 -21.22 13.47 -2.94
C SER A 733 -21.53 12.35 -3.95
N GLU A 734 -22.67 12.42 -4.62
CA GLU A 734 -22.99 11.43 -5.66
C GLU A 734 -21.96 11.44 -6.79
N GLU A 735 -21.49 12.62 -7.19
CA GLU A 735 -20.45 12.75 -8.20
C GLU A 735 -19.15 12.07 -7.76
N TRP A 736 -18.70 12.30 -6.52
CA TRP A 736 -17.51 11.61 -5.98
C TRP A 736 -17.69 10.08 -6.00
N LYS A 737 -18.87 9.58 -5.61
CA LYS A 737 -19.16 8.14 -5.63
C LYS A 737 -19.04 7.54 -7.02
N GLU A 738 -19.62 8.21 -8.04
CA GLU A 738 -19.48 7.75 -9.42
C GLU A 738 -18.03 7.79 -9.89
N ASN A 739 -17.33 8.88 -9.61
CA ASN A 739 -15.95 9.10 -10.04
C ASN A 739 -15.00 8.02 -9.49
N VAL A 740 -15.08 7.68 -8.20
CA VAL A 740 -14.18 6.68 -7.61
C VAL A 740 -14.49 5.24 -8.04
N LEU A 741 -15.73 4.95 -8.48
CA LEU A 741 -16.08 3.64 -9.01
C LEU A 741 -15.49 3.36 -10.40
N CYS A 742 -15.12 4.40 -11.15
CA CYS A 742 -14.48 4.30 -12.47
C CYS A 742 -13.13 5.02 -12.57
N ASN A 743 -12.63 5.58 -11.44
CA ASN A 743 -11.39 6.36 -11.36
C ASN A 743 -11.31 7.48 -12.42
N GLN A 744 -12.43 8.15 -12.69
CA GLN A 744 -12.50 9.17 -13.71
C GLN A 744 -13.53 10.27 -13.34
N ALA A 745 -13.11 11.51 -13.44
CA ALA A 745 -14.00 12.68 -13.45
C ALA A 745 -14.20 13.16 -14.88
N VAL A 746 -15.43 13.46 -15.28
CA VAL A 746 -15.74 13.83 -16.66
C VAL A 746 -16.39 15.23 -16.71
N ARG A 747 -15.92 16.06 -17.67
CA ARG A 747 -16.54 17.35 -17.98
C ARG A 747 -16.81 17.42 -19.48
N ARG A 748 -18.00 17.89 -19.83
CA ARG A 748 -18.43 18.07 -21.23
C ARG A 748 -18.79 19.50 -21.52
N MET A 749 -18.43 19.94 -22.71
CA MET A 749 -18.76 21.29 -23.21
C MET A 749 -18.92 21.25 -24.72
N ILE A 750 -19.77 22.17 -25.24
CA ILE A 750 -19.93 22.35 -26.67
C ILE A 750 -19.20 23.66 -27.03
N LEU A 751 -18.28 23.58 -27.97
CA LEU A 751 -17.49 24.72 -28.43
C LEU A 751 -17.80 25.01 -29.90
N PRO A 752 -17.86 26.31 -30.30
CA PRO A 752 -17.97 26.66 -31.70
C PRO A 752 -16.67 26.31 -32.44
N VAL A 753 -16.81 25.85 -33.68
CA VAL A 753 -15.68 25.49 -34.56
C VAL A 753 -15.72 26.37 -35.81
N ALA A 754 -14.63 27.06 -36.09
CA ALA A 754 -14.49 27.84 -37.30
C ALA A 754 -14.21 26.89 -38.50
N ARG A 755 -14.63 27.30 -39.74
CA ARG A 755 -14.29 26.55 -40.95
C ARG A 755 -12.82 26.74 -41.33
N LYS A 756 -11.96 25.81 -40.94
CA LYS A 756 -10.51 25.79 -41.18
C LYS A 756 -10.05 24.39 -41.62
N ALA A 757 -8.86 24.29 -42.20
CA ALA A 757 -8.26 23.03 -42.58
C ALA A 757 -7.71 22.24 -41.37
N SER A 758 -7.37 22.94 -40.27
CA SER A 758 -6.89 22.35 -39.02
C SER A 758 -7.29 23.22 -37.84
N HIS A 759 -7.41 22.58 -36.69
CA HIS A 759 -7.81 23.19 -35.42
C HIS A 759 -6.79 22.90 -34.33
N ARG A 760 -6.66 23.85 -33.39
CA ARG A 760 -5.79 23.74 -32.24
C ARG A 760 -6.62 23.84 -30.97
N LEU A 761 -6.58 22.78 -30.16
CA LEU A 761 -7.22 22.70 -28.85
C LEU A 761 -6.16 22.74 -27.77
N ILE A 762 -6.29 23.65 -26.82
CA ILE A 762 -5.36 23.88 -25.72
C ILE A 762 -6.08 23.59 -24.42
N PHE A 763 -5.52 22.68 -23.62
CA PHE A 763 -5.90 22.43 -22.23
C PHE A 763 -4.96 23.19 -21.31
N THR A 764 -5.49 24.01 -20.38
CA THR A 764 -4.67 24.75 -19.41
C THR A 764 -5.09 24.39 -17.99
N ALA A 765 -4.17 23.89 -17.16
CA ALA A 765 -4.40 23.67 -15.74
C ALA A 765 -4.38 25.00 -14.97
N LEU A 766 -5.40 25.30 -14.19
CA LEU A 766 -5.49 26.53 -13.39
C LEU A 766 -5.02 26.34 -11.95
N ASP A 767 -5.07 25.13 -11.45
CA ASP A 767 -4.71 24.81 -10.07
C ASP A 767 -3.67 23.68 -10.02
N GLU A 768 -2.98 23.57 -8.88
CA GLU A 768 -2.01 22.50 -8.63
C GLU A 768 -2.74 21.17 -8.39
N GLY A 769 -2.22 20.07 -8.97
CA GLY A 769 -2.77 18.73 -8.83
C GLY A 769 -3.72 18.32 -9.94
N VAL A 770 -3.92 19.13 -10.99
CA VAL A 770 -4.72 18.74 -12.16
C VAL A 770 -4.05 17.59 -12.90
N VAL A 771 -4.79 16.47 -13.11
CA VAL A 771 -4.29 15.30 -13.86
C VAL A 771 -5.25 14.98 -15.00
N LEU A 772 -4.78 15.19 -16.23
CA LEU A 772 -5.53 14.93 -17.46
C LEU A 772 -5.36 13.47 -17.89
N ASP A 773 -6.47 12.75 -18.04
CA ASP A 773 -6.52 11.39 -18.59
C ASP A 773 -6.67 11.44 -20.12
N GLN A 774 -7.83 11.89 -20.59
CA GLN A 774 -8.14 11.92 -22.02
C GLN A 774 -8.94 13.18 -22.42
N ILE A 775 -8.82 13.55 -23.69
CA ILE A 775 -9.73 14.48 -24.36
C ILE A 775 -10.36 13.74 -25.53
N CYS A 776 -11.71 13.72 -25.59
CA CYS A 776 -12.47 13.09 -26.66
C CYS A 776 -13.33 14.15 -27.37
N LEU A 777 -13.37 14.09 -28.72
CA LEU A 777 -14.20 14.95 -29.53
C LEU A 777 -15.32 14.14 -30.18
N TYR A 778 -16.54 14.65 -30.06
CA TYR A 778 -17.75 14.04 -30.63
C TYR A 778 -18.47 15.02 -31.55
N MET A 779 -19.14 14.47 -32.58
CA MET A 779 -20.12 15.25 -33.32
C MET A 779 -21.25 15.67 -32.39
N PRO A 780 -21.67 16.94 -32.40
CA PRO A 780 -22.76 17.42 -31.55
C PRO A 780 -24.03 16.64 -31.83
N ARG A 781 -24.72 16.21 -30.77
CA ARG A 781 -26.03 15.60 -30.95
C ARG A 781 -27.01 16.71 -31.41
N ILE A 782 -27.58 16.53 -32.58
CA ILE A 782 -28.73 17.36 -33.03
C ILE A 782 -29.86 17.05 -32.04
N LYS A 783 -30.25 18.05 -31.23
CA LYS A 783 -31.36 17.95 -30.29
C LYS A 783 -32.67 17.76 -31.01
#